data_0cb94faa027e78041175ceaac0d463e6
#
_entry.id   0cb94faa027e78041175ceaac0d463e6
#
_cell.length_a   1.000
_cell.length_b   1.000
_cell.length_c   1.000
_cell.angle_alpha   90.00
_cell.angle_beta   90.00
_cell.angle_gamma   90.00
#
_symmetry.space_group_name_H-M   'P 1'
#
loop_
_entity.id
_entity.type
_entity.pdbx_description
1 polymer ?
#
loop_
_entity_poly.entity_id
_entity_poly.type
_entity_poly.pdbx_seq_one_letter_code
_entity_poly.pdbx_strand_id
1 'polypeptide(L)'
;MKRFLAVCACLLALVLLYLFLADKTGLYIDWNPGRETTSFTRVEGKTILVDGEPFEIRGVDMGVGIPGHFATDYAIDRETYLRWFGQIQEMGANCIRVYTILQDDFYEAFYEYNKDREEPLYLLHGLWVNDYVMYSHRDAFDPEYLGALIEDGRTLIDILHGNKTFSLSEDLGSGAYTRDISPWVLGYILGVEWEDTTVAYTDHMQKEKNSYQGEYLFTSEDASPFEAMLAQMGDRLISYETRKYHAQRLVAFANWPTTDPFDWEEQVSAYFRKFAKVDVEHIRSTEKFLSGQFVSYHIYPYFPDYLGFQDVLGQEVPQKYRFMENGVFNSYRAYLSMINDYHTMPVVVSEYGVPAARGRAQTDRNTGRSQGGMSEKEQAEAAVSCYEDIMKAGCAGSVLFTWQDEWFKRTWNTMAYSDLTKTPYWCDVQTNEQHFGILAFDPGKERCVSYVDGDMEEWENVPAVVEQDGLTLQALYDEAYLTLRIHKEGYRFGEDTLYVPLDVTPRSGSKTAVEQDRKPAYERQGSESAASEEGTIVPLTFERPADFLLVLDGRDNSRVLVQERYEALRAVYSHLVYAEDAYLNPPAVDATAFVPIRLMLQVPLNPGPELENFGYDIAETFDTGLLRYGNGNPSSPDYDSLADFCVNGDDIEIRLPWLLLNFSNPSEMMVHDDYYLHYGVEEMPIEGIYVGAASEKSVRKDVQMAYLPLKGWGSQPTFHERLREGYYALQRLWTEP
;
A
#
# COMPACT_ATOMS: atom_id res chain seq x y z
N MET A 1 -4.10 -18.50 64.83
CA MET A 1 -4.27 -17.33 63.97
C MET A 1 -2.96 -16.89 63.29
N LYS A 2 -1.84 -16.54 63.97
CA LYS A 2 -0.57 -16.15 63.31
C LYS A 2 0.01 -17.17 62.34
N ARG A 3 0.03 -18.47 62.71
CA ARG A 3 0.52 -19.56 61.84
C ARG A 3 -0.40 -19.76 60.58
N PHE A 4 -1.68 -19.61 60.71
CA PHE A 4 -2.63 -19.69 59.61
C PHE A 4 -2.42 -18.50 58.62
N LEU A 5 -2.29 -17.30 59.16
CA LEU A 5 -2.00 -16.10 58.36
C LEU A 5 -0.64 -16.21 57.62
N ALA A 6 0.37 -16.78 58.27
CA ALA A 6 1.67 -17.02 57.63
C ALA A 6 1.57 -18.03 56.49
N VAL A 7 0.81 -19.11 56.64
CA VAL A 7 0.56 -20.09 55.56
C VAL A 7 -0.19 -19.43 54.39
N CYS A 8 -1.24 -18.66 54.67
CA CYS A 8 -1.97 -17.95 53.64
C CYS A 8 -1.08 -16.93 52.89
N ALA A 9 -0.21 -16.21 53.58
CA ALA A 9 0.73 -15.27 52.98
C ALA A 9 1.78 -15.99 52.08
N CYS A 10 2.28 -17.15 52.54
CA CYS A 10 3.20 -17.97 51.71
C CYS A 10 2.48 -18.51 50.46
N LEU A 11 1.27 -19.00 50.57
CA LEU A 11 0.48 -19.47 49.41
C LEU A 11 0.21 -18.32 48.42
N LEU A 12 -0.17 -17.16 48.92
CA LEU A 12 -0.36 -15.99 48.07
C LEU A 12 0.94 -15.57 47.36
N ALA A 13 2.07 -15.58 48.08
CA ALA A 13 3.37 -15.29 47.47
C ALA A 13 3.76 -16.29 46.38
N LEU A 14 3.49 -17.59 46.60
CA LEU A 14 3.71 -18.62 45.59
C LEU A 14 2.81 -18.46 44.36
N VAL A 15 1.54 -18.08 44.55
CA VAL A 15 0.62 -17.79 43.44
C VAL A 15 1.11 -16.56 42.66
N LEU A 16 1.50 -15.49 43.34
CA LEU A 16 2.02 -14.29 42.69
C LEU A 16 3.33 -14.58 41.94
N LEU A 17 4.21 -15.38 42.55
CA LEU A 17 5.44 -15.81 41.85
C LEU A 17 5.13 -16.66 40.61
N TYR A 18 4.18 -17.59 40.73
CA TYR A 18 3.74 -18.38 39.58
C TYR A 18 3.16 -17.49 38.47
N LEU A 19 2.27 -16.57 38.81
CA LEU A 19 1.70 -15.64 37.82
C LEU A 19 2.77 -14.78 37.15
N PHE A 20 3.74 -14.30 37.92
CA PHE A 20 4.87 -13.54 37.38
C PHE A 20 5.74 -14.41 36.44
N LEU A 21 6.06 -15.62 36.82
CA LEU A 21 6.84 -16.54 35.97
C LEU A 21 6.03 -16.97 34.72
N ALA A 22 4.73 -17.20 34.88
CA ALA A 22 3.85 -17.52 33.75
C ALA A 22 3.84 -16.38 32.71
N ASP A 23 3.74 -15.13 33.19
CA ASP A 23 3.78 -13.97 32.31
C ASP A 23 5.16 -13.77 31.63
N LYS A 24 6.26 -13.87 32.39
CA LYS A 24 7.60 -13.55 31.88
C LYS A 24 8.32 -14.70 31.17
N THR A 25 7.97 -15.94 31.44
CA THR A 25 8.68 -17.10 30.89
C THR A 25 7.79 -18.10 30.17
N GLY A 26 6.47 -17.84 30.13
CA GLY A 26 5.48 -18.80 29.60
C GLY A 26 5.38 -20.07 30.44
N LEU A 27 5.80 -20.04 31.73
CA LEU A 27 5.66 -21.17 32.66
C LEU A 27 4.17 -21.44 32.91
N TYR A 28 3.72 -22.64 32.71
CA TYR A 28 2.35 -23.05 32.98
C TYR A 28 2.31 -24.39 33.72
N ILE A 29 1.18 -24.67 34.39
CA ILE A 29 0.88 -25.95 34.98
C ILE A 29 -0.17 -26.64 34.12
N ASP A 30 0.19 -27.76 33.52
CA ASP A 30 -0.78 -28.59 32.82
C ASP A 30 -1.64 -29.33 33.84
N TRP A 31 -2.91 -28.94 33.92
CA TRP A 31 -3.86 -29.55 34.85
C TRP A 31 -4.48 -30.85 34.31
N ASN A 32 -4.28 -31.16 33.02
CA ASN A 32 -4.79 -32.36 32.37
C ASN A 32 -3.75 -32.97 31.41
N PRO A 33 -2.62 -33.45 31.93
CA PRO A 33 -1.51 -33.94 31.08
C PRO A 33 -1.85 -35.18 30.24
N GLY A 34 -3.03 -35.76 30.44
CA GLY A 34 -3.53 -36.89 29.65
C GLY A 34 -4.50 -36.50 28.52
N ARG A 35 -4.78 -35.22 28.33
CA ARG A 35 -5.60 -34.74 27.20
C ARG A 35 -4.86 -34.98 25.89
N GLU A 36 -5.52 -35.57 24.93
CA GLU A 36 -4.98 -35.73 23.57
C GLU A 36 -4.92 -34.37 22.87
N THR A 37 -3.84 -34.18 22.10
CA THR A 37 -3.69 -33.02 21.22
C THR A 37 -4.62 -33.16 20.04
N THR A 38 -5.36 -32.10 19.72
CA THR A 38 -6.30 -32.04 18.60
C THR A 38 -5.92 -30.97 17.60
N SER A 39 -6.34 -31.15 16.37
CA SER A 39 -6.35 -30.13 15.33
C SER A 39 -7.60 -30.30 14.47
N PHE A 40 -8.28 -29.19 14.17
CA PHE A 40 -9.39 -29.19 13.22
C PHE A 40 -8.90 -28.87 11.80
N THR A 41 -7.63 -28.45 11.65
CA THR A 41 -7.00 -28.14 10.37
C THR A 41 -5.92 -29.19 10.05
N ARG A 42 -5.77 -29.53 8.78
CA ARG A 42 -4.75 -30.46 8.31
C ARG A 42 -4.29 -30.14 6.89
N VAL A 43 -3.07 -30.52 6.56
CA VAL A 43 -2.56 -30.52 5.19
C VAL A 43 -2.48 -31.94 4.68
N GLU A 44 -3.04 -32.19 3.48
CA GLU A 44 -2.88 -33.44 2.71
C GLU A 44 -2.42 -33.12 1.28
N GLY A 45 -1.14 -33.39 1.00
CA GLY A 45 -0.51 -32.99 -0.26
C GLY A 45 -0.55 -31.47 -0.46
N LYS A 46 -1.23 -31.00 -1.50
CA LYS A 46 -1.44 -29.57 -1.79
C LYS A 46 -2.81 -29.04 -1.34
N THR A 47 -3.51 -29.77 -0.49
CA THR A 47 -4.86 -29.40 -0.04
C THR A 47 -4.87 -29.08 1.45
N ILE A 48 -5.51 -27.97 1.80
CA ILE A 48 -5.84 -27.63 3.18
C ILE A 48 -7.21 -28.25 3.50
N LEU A 49 -7.29 -28.92 4.64
CA LEU A 49 -8.53 -29.48 5.18
C LEU A 49 -8.94 -28.74 6.43
N VAL A 50 -10.25 -28.47 6.56
CA VAL A 50 -10.89 -27.99 7.79
C VAL A 50 -11.97 -28.99 8.16
N ASP A 51 -11.93 -29.52 9.39
CA ASP A 51 -12.81 -30.60 9.87
C ASP A 51 -12.85 -31.82 8.94
N GLY A 52 -11.76 -32.06 8.21
CA GLY A 52 -11.59 -33.18 7.30
C GLY A 52 -12.07 -32.95 5.87
N GLU A 53 -12.67 -31.80 5.58
CA GLU A 53 -13.14 -31.43 4.24
C GLU A 53 -12.18 -30.45 3.55
N PRO A 54 -11.98 -30.55 2.23
CA PRO A 54 -11.17 -29.61 1.48
C PRO A 54 -11.65 -28.16 1.65
N PHE A 55 -10.71 -27.27 1.94
CA PHE A 55 -10.99 -25.86 2.22
C PHE A 55 -10.11 -24.97 1.36
N GLU A 56 -10.75 -24.20 0.49
CA GLU A 56 -10.11 -23.14 -0.29
C GLU A 56 -10.20 -21.82 0.49
N ILE A 57 -9.03 -21.20 0.76
CA ILE A 57 -8.99 -19.91 1.43
C ILE A 57 -9.38 -18.80 0.44
N ARG A 58 -10.48 -18.11 0.71
CA ARG A 58 -10.92 -16.87 0.08
C ARG A 58 -10.88 -15.76 1.11
N GLY A 59 -9.70 -15.17 1.26
CA GLY A 59 -9.41 -14.27 2.35
C GLY A 59 -9.35 -12.81 1.95
N VAL A 60 -9.35 -11.96 2.98
CA VAL A 60 -9.10 -10.52 2.89
C VAL A 60 -8.13 -10.12 3.98
N ASP A 61 -7.08 -9.39 3.63
CA ASP A 61 -6.20 -8.74 4.60
C ASP A 61 -6.93 -7.59 5.26
N MET A 62 -6.81 -7.47 6.57
CA MET A 62 -7.37 -6.38 7.35
C MET A 62 -6.25 -5.62 8.04
N GLY A 63 -6.09 -4.37 7.64
CA GLY A 63 -5.19 -3.44 8.31
C GLY A 63 -5.79 -2.86 9.59
N VAL A 64 -5.07 -1.98 10.22
CA VAL A 64 -5.45 -1.35 11.51
C VAL A 64 -5.63 0.17 11.41
N GLY A 65 -5.36 0.75 10.22
CA GLY A 65 -5.46 2.18 9.99
C GLY A 65 -6.86 2.62 9.61
N ILE A 66 -7.26 3.78 10.12
CA ILE A 66 -8.41 4.57 9.66
C ILE A 66 -7.98 6.03 9.54
N PRO A 67 -8.68 6.87 8.74
CA PRO A 67 -8.34 8.28 8.62
C PRO A 67 -8.21 8.99 9.97
N GLY A 68 -7.18 9.81 10.11
CA GLY A 68 -6.87 10.51 11.34
C GLY A 68 -5.96 9.75 12.33
N HIS A 69 -5.61 8.48 12.01
CA HIS A 69 -4.84 7.61 12.89
C HIS A 69 -3.74 6.85 12.17
N PHE A 70 -2.60 6.70 12.83
CA PHE A 70 -1.57 5.75 12.41
C PHE A 70 -1.97 4.31 12.77
N ALA A 71 -1.33 3.34 12.14
CA ALA A 71 -1.55 1.93 12.45
C ALA A 71 -1.37 1.61 13.94
N THR A 72 -0.37 2.20 14.57
CA THR A 72 -0.04 2.01 16.00
C THR A 72 -1.03 2.61 16.98
N ASP A 73 -1.99 3.42 16.50
CA ASP A 73 -3.05 3.99 17.34
C ASP A 73 -4.16 2.97 17.63
N TYR A 74 -4.28 1.93 16.80
CA TYR A 74 -5.31 0.88 16.92
C TYR A 74 -6.71 1.44 17.14
N ALA A 75 -7.11 2.41 16.31
CA ALA A 75 -8.29 3.24 16.55
C ALA A 75 -9.63 2.62 16.11
N ILE A 76 -9.61 1.41 15.55
CA ILE A 76 -10.83 0.73 15.08
C ILE A 76 -11.56 0.14 16.29
N ASP A 77 -12.82 0.54 16.46
CA ASP A 77 -13.66 0.06 17.55
C ASP A 77 -14.36 -1.27 17.23
N ARG A 78 -14.90 -1.89 18.28
CA ARG A 78 -15.60 -3.19 18.21
C ARG A 78 -16.81 -3.17 17.28
N GLU A 79 -17.57 -2.07 17.23
CA GLU A 79 -18.79 -1.98 16.40
C GLU A 79 -18.41 -1.93 14.91
N THR A 80 -17.35 -1.24 14.58
CA THR A 80 -16.77 -1.18 13.23
C THR A 80 -16.29 -2.57 12.78
N TYR A 81 -15.54 -3.29 13.63
CA TYR A 81 -15.13 -4.66 13.31
C TYR A 81 -16.32 -5.58 13.06
N LEU A 82 -17.36 -5.56 13.91
CA LEU A 82 -18.56 -6.39 13.73
C LEU A 82 -19.27 -6.12 12.39
N ARG A 83 -19.35 -4.86 12.00
CA ARG A 83 -19.96 -4.46 10.72
C ARG A 83 -19.10 -4.93 9.55
N TRP A 84 -17.80 -4.74 9.62
CA TRP A 84 -16.86 -5.15 8.56
C TRP A 84 -16.81 -6.67 8.40
N PHE A 85 -16.83 -7.45 9.49
CA PHE A 85 -16.91 -8.91 9.39
C PHE A 85 -18.17 -9.36 8.65
N GLY A 86 -19.30 -8.69 8.89
CA GLY A 86 -20.55 -8.94 8.16
C GLY A 86 -20.39 -8.69 6.66
N GLN A 87 -19.86 -7.54 6.29
CA GLN A 87 -19.63 -7.15 4.89
C GLN A 87 -18.62 -8.09 4.19
N ILE A 88 -17.54 -8.45 4.86
CA ILE A 88 -16.53 -9.39 4.34
C ILE A 88 -17.15 -10.75 4.06
N GLN A 89 -17.94 -11.28 4.98
CA GLN A 89 -18.60 -12.58 4.78
C GLN A 89 -19.70 -12.50 3.71
N GLU A 90 -20.45 -11.39 3.63
CA GLU A 90 -21.44 -11.16 2.57
C GLU A 90 -20.80 -11.06 1.18
N MET A 91 -19.55 -10.63 1.09
CA MET A 91 -18.77 -10.66 -0.14
C MET A 91 -18.41 -12.10 -0.58
N GLY A 92 -18.54 -13.08 0.31
CA GLY A 92 -18.21 -14.49 0.06
C GLY A 92 -16.80 -14.89 0.54
N ALA A 93 -16.09 -13.99 1.25
CA ALA A 93 -14.86 -14.36 1.91
C ALA A 93 -15.15 -15.28 3.12
N ASN A 94 -14.26 -16.24 3.33
CA ASN A 94 -14.34 -17.20 4.44
C ASN A 94 -13.21 -17.04 5.46
N CYS A 95 -12.28 -16.13 5.21
CA CYS A 95 -11.10 -15.91 6.04
C CYS A 95 -10.70 -14.42 6.08
N ILE A 96 -10.25 -13.98 7.24
CA ILE A 96 -9.53 -12.71 7.41
C ILE A 96 -8.08 -13.03 7.74
N ARG A 97 -7.13 -12.23 7.24
CA ARG A 97 -5.76 -12.24 7.74
C ARG A 97 -5.47 -10.91 8.44
N VAL A 98 -4.84 -10.99 9.60
CA VAL A 98 -4.26 -9.85 10.31
C VAL A 98 -2.76 -10.05 10.49
N TYR A 99 -2.01 -8.96 10.60
CA TYR A 99 -0.54 -8.98 10.53
C TYR A 99 0.13 -9.14 11.89
N THR A 100 -0.51 -8.63 12.94
CA THR A 100 0.06 -8.52 14.28
C THR A 100 -1.04 -8.61 15.34
N ILE A 101 -0.65 -8.61 16.60
CA ILE A 101 -1.57 -8.55 17.74
C ILE A 101 -2.29 -7.20 17.72
N LEU A 102 -3.62 -7.26 17.67
CA LEU A 102 -4.51 -6.10 17.67
C LEU A 102 -5.01 -5.78 19.10
N GLN A 103 -5.78 -4.71 19.24
CA GLN A 103 -6.50 -4.41 20.49
C GLN A 103 -7.52 -5.51 20.80
N ASP A 104 -7.89 -5.65 22.08
CA ASP A 104 -8.89 -6.65 22.53
C ASP A 104 -10.26 -6.48 21.88
N ASP A 105 -10.62 -5.28 21.42
CA ASP A 105 -11.84 -5.00 20.65
C ASP A 105 -12.00 -5.89 19.41
N PHE A 106 -10.89 -6.16 18.68
CA PHE A 106 -10.91 -7.07 17.53
C PHE A 106 -11.31 -8.50 17.95
N TYR A 107 -10.67 -9.04 18.99
CA TYR A 107 -10.89 -10.43 19.43
C TYR A 107 -12.27 -10.59 20.10
N GLU A 108 -12.74 -9.57 20.83
CA GLU A 108 -14.09 -9.53 21.38
C GLU A 108 -15.14 -9.51 20.25
N ALA A 109 -14.95 -8.67 19.23
CA ALA A 109 -15.81 -8.61 18.06
C ALA A 109 -15.80 -9.93 17.29
N PHE A 110 -14.62 -10.54 17.06
CA PHE A 110 -14.49 -11.78 16.31
C PHE A 110 -15.14 -12.96 17.03
N TYR A 111 -14.99 -13.02 18.36
CA TYR A 111 -15.72 -14.00 19.19
C TYR A 111 -17.22 -13.81 19.09
N GLU A 112 -17.70 -12.57 19.24
CA GLU A 112 -19.13 -12.29 19.19
C GLU A 112 -19.75 -12.61 17.84
N TYR A 113 -19.01 -12.31 16.78
CA TYR A 113 -19.44 -12.59 15.43
C TYR A 113 -19.60 -14.09 15.16
N ASN A 114 -18.68 -14.91 15.63
CA ASN A 114 -18.59 -16.34 15.29
C ASN A 114 -19.34 -17.29 16.24
N LYS A 115 -19.49 -16.96 17.53
CA LYS A 115 -19.91 -17.88 18.61
C LYS A 115 -21.17 -18.69 18.36
N ASP A 116 -22.13 -18.17 17.56
CA ASP A 116 -23.42 -18.80 17.28
C ASP A 116 -23.61 -19.08 15.77
N ARG A 117 -22.53 -19.02 14.95
CA ARG A 117 -22.61 -19.24 13.50
C ARG A 117 -22.31 -20.67 13.12
N GLU A 118 -23.09 -21.21 12.20
CA GLU A 118 -22.86 -22.53 11.58
C GLU A 118 -21.68 -22.44 10.58
N GLU A 119 -21.57 -21.32 9.86
CA GLU A 119 -20.48 -21.01 8.95
C GLU A 119 -19.65 -19.86 9.53
N PRO A 120 -18.59 -20.14 10.28
CA PRO A 120 -17.78 -19.10 10.89
C PRO A 120 -16.87 -18.41 9.86
N LEU A 121 -16.51 -17.16 10.15
CA LEU A 121 -15.40 -16.49 9.49
C LEU A 121 -14.10 -16.94 10.16
N TYR A 122 -13.16 -17.47 9.37
CA TYR A 122 -11.90 -17.95 9.91
C TYR A 122 -10.82 -16.86 9.96
N LEU A 123 -9.74 -17.12 10.70
CA LEU A 123 -8.64 -16.21 10.90
C LEU A 123 -7.30 -16.88 10.57
N LEU A 124 -6.49 -16.24 9.72
CA LEU A 124 -5.05 -16.41 9.64
C LEU A 124 -4.39 -15.28 10.42
N HIS A 125 -3.60 -15.61 11.43
CA HIS A 125 -2.99 -14.60 12.28
C HIS A 125 -1.50 -14.47 12.01
N GLY A 126 -1.06 -13.27 11.64
CA GLY A 126 0.34 -12.93 11.44
C GLY A 126 1.11 -12.80 12.76
N LEU A 127 2.39 -13.10 12.69
CA LEU A 127 3.37 -12.73 13.69
C LEU A 127 4.33 -11.73 13.07
N TRP A 128 4.14 -10.45 13.41
CA TRP A 128 4.93 -9.36 12.85
C TRP A 128 6.40 -9.45 13.27
N VAL A 129 7.26 -9.07 12.34
CA VAL A 129 8.71 -8.93 12.59
C VAL A 129 9.07 -7.47 12.40
N ASN A 130 9.67 -6.86 13.40
CA ASN A 130 10.14 -5.49 13.31
C ASN A 130 11.57 -5.45 12.78
N ASP A 131 11.74 -5.68 11.48
CA ASP A 131 13.04 -5.66 10.80
C ASP A 131 13.57 -4.24 10.56
N TYR A 132 12.71 -3.24 10.65
CA TYR A 132 13.04 -1.84 10.40
C TYR A 132 13.62 -1.11 11.61
N VAL A 133 13.76 -1.79 12.75
CA VAL A 133 14.44 -1.20 13.91
C VAL A 133 15.91 -0.99 13.58
N MET A 134 16.34 0.23 13.72
CA MET A 134 17.59 0.80 13.24
C MET A 134 18.90 0.13 13.72
N TYR A 135 18.82 -0.71 14.70
CA TYR A 135 19.92 -1.56 15.15
C TYR A 135 19.78 -2.96 14.61
N SER A 136 18.99 -3.04 13.56
CA SER A 136 18.54 -4.21 12.90
C SER A 136 19.49 -5.32 13.19
N HIS A 137 19.03 -6.11 14.01
CA HIS A 137 19.55 -7.35 14.30
C HIS A 137 19.59 -8.09 12.97
N ARG A 138 20.58 -7.72 12.15
CA ARG A 138 20.84 -8.37 10.86
C ARG A 138 21.10 -9.84 11.07
N ASP A 139 21.50 -10.21 12.30
CA ASP A 139 21.62 -11.61 12.71
C ASP A 139 20.29 -12.09 13.31
N ALA A 140 19.56 -12.90 12.57
CA ALA A 140 18.28 -13.45 13.01
C ALA A 140 18.39 -14.40 14.22
N PHE A 141 19.60 -14.83 14.62
CA PHE A 141 19.84 -15.54 15.86
C PHE A 141 20.13 -14.63 17.06
N ASP A 142 20.12 -13.30 16.85
CA ASP A 142 20.23 -12.39 17.97
C ASP A 142 19.10 -12.65 18.98
N PRO A 143 19.40 -12.72 20.29
CA PRO A 143 18.37 -12.92 21.31
C PRO A 143 17.27 -11.87 21.32
N GLU A 144 17.57 -10.64 20.92
CA GLU A 144 16.55 -9.58 20.79
C GLU A 144 15.65 -9.80 19.57
N TYR A 145 16.16 -10.40 18.51
CA TYR A 145 15.36 -10.75 17.33
C TYR A 145 14.57 -12.05 17.56
N LEU A 146 15.25 -13.21 17.65
CA LEU A 146 14.61 -14.52 17.81
C LEU A 146 13.85 -14.64 19.13
N GLY A 147 14.43 -14.10 20.22
CA GLY A 147 13.80 -14.13 21.54
C GLY A 147 12.50 -13.33 21.57
N ALA A 148 12.47 -12.14 20.96
CA ALA A 148 11.26 -11.32 20.82
C ALA A 148 10.19 -12.04 20.00
N LEU A 149 10.53 -12.61 18.84
CA LEU A 149 9.58 -13.37 18.01
C LEU A 149 8.94 -14.55 18.77
N ILE A 150 9.74 -15.28 19.54
CA ILE A 150 9.22 -16.41 20.35
C ILE A 150 8.30 -15.92 21.46
N GLU A 151 8.60 -14.79 22.10
CA GLU A 151 7.78 -14.23 23.18
C GLU A 151 6.48 -13.65 22.64
N ASP A 152 6.54 -12.91 21.52
CA ASP A 152 5.37 -12.39 20.85
C ASP A 152 4.46 -13.51 20.34
N GLY A 153 5.03 -14.57 19.78
CA GLY A 153 4.29 -15.75 19.37
C GLY A 153 3.60 -16.49 20.55
N ARG A 154 4.25 -16.58 21.70
CA ARG A 154 3.60 -17.12 22.92
C ARG A 154 2.48 -16.23 23.41
N THR A 155 2.71 -14.92 23.40
CA THR A 155 1.70 -13.92 23.75
C THR A 155 0.50 -14.03 22.83
N LEU A 156 0.73 -14.13 21.52
CA LEU A 156 -0.30 -14.35 20.53
C LEU A 156 -1.13 -15.61 20.81
N ILE A 157 -0.46 -16.75 21.06
CA ILE A 157 -1.14 -18.01 21.38
C ILE A 157 -2.03 -17.84 22.61
N ASP A 158 -1.52 -17.21 23.66
CA ASP A 158 -2.30 -16.98 24.90
C ASP A 158 -3.51 -16.04 24.66
N ILE A 159 -3.37 -15.04 23.80
CA ILE A 159 -4.46 -14.16 23.38
C ILE A 159 -5.54 -14.93 22.65
N LEU A 160 -5.19 -15.76 21.69
CA LEU A 160 -6.15 -16.52 20.88
C LEU A 160 -6.95 -17.52 21.74
N HIS A 161 -6.35 -18.02 22.82
CA HIS A 161 -7.01 -18.87 23.82
C HIS A 161 -7.68 -18.09 24.97
N GLY A 162 -7.75 -16.76 24.90
CA GLY A 162 -8.42 -15.91 25.90
C GLY A 162 -7.73 -15.86 27.27
N ASN A 163 -6.40 -15.98 27.32
CA ASN A 163 -5.65 -16.14 28.56
C ASN A 163 -4.51 -15.10 28.73
N LYS A 164 -4.66 -13.90 28.19
CA LYS A 164 -3.63 -12.88 28.29
C LYS A 164 -4.22 -11.52 28.63
N THR A 165 -3.49 -10.81 29.47
CA THR A 165 -3.67 -9.38 29.69
C THR A 165 -2.30 -8.73 29.68
N PHE A 166 -2.10 -7.71 28.86
CA PHE A 166 -0.85 -6.97 28.88
C PHE A 166 -1.07 -5.50 28.51
N SER A 167 -0.17 -4.66 28.98
CA SER A 167 -0.15 -3.24 28.66
C SER A 167 0.58 -3.00 27.34
N LEU A 168 0.26 -1.87 26.73
CA LEU A 168 0.80 -1.44 25.44
C LEU A 168 2.30 -1.71 25.34
N SER A 169 2.70 -2.34 24.24
CA SER A 169 4.07 -2.34 23.74
C SER A 169 4.10 -1.67 22.38
N GLU A 170 5.26 -1.19 21.95
CA GLU A 170 5.42 -0.66 20.59
C GLU A 170 5.03 -1.74 19.58
N ASP A 171 4.31 -1.34 18.53
CA ASP A 171 3.89 -2.16 17.39
C ASP A 171 2.92 -3.32 17.71
N LEU A 172 2.43 -3.42 18.93
CA LEU A 172 1.45 -4.42 19.32
C LEU A 172 0.22 -3.78 19.98
N GLY A 173 -0.94 -4.37 19.75
CA GLY A 173 -2.15 -4.04 20.51
C GLY A 173 -2.01 -4.36 22.00
N SER A 174 -2.90 -3.83 22.80
CA SER A 174 -2.96 -4.07 24.23
C SER A 174 -4.39 -4.28 24.70
N GLY A 175 -4.59 -4.97 25.81
CA GLY A 175 -5.92 -5.19 26.37
C GLY A 175 -6.03 -6.37 27.30
N ALA A 176 -7.27 -6.77 27.57
CA ALA A 176 -7.64 -7.93 28.38
C ALA A 176 -8.31 -9.00 27.51
N TYR A 177 -7.50 -9.83 26.89
CA TYR A 177 -7.94 -10.88 25.96
C TYR A 177 -8.52 -12.06 26.73
N THR A 178 -9.85 -12.09 26.87
CA THR A 178 -10.58 -13.04 27.71
C THR A 178 -11.48 -13.99 26.92
N ARG A 179 -11.53 -13.83 25.60
CA ARG A 179 -12.34 -14.66 24.70
C ARG A 179 -11.48 -15.68 23.97
N ASP A 180 -11.85 -16.93 24.09
CA ASP A 180 -11.24 -18.01 23.33
C ASP A 180 -11.79 -18.00 21.88
N ILE A 181 -10.98 -17.50 20.93
CA ILE A 181 -11.29 -17.50 19.51
C ILE A 181 -10.56 -18.62 18.76
N SER A 182 -9.81 -19.41 19.48
CA SER A 182 -8.99 -20.47 18.93
C SER A 182 -9.75 -21.50 18.05
N PRO A 183 -11.06 -21.77 18.23
CA PRO A 183 -11.79 -22.66 17.34
C PRO A 183 -11.90 -22.16 15.88
N TRP A 184 -11.67 -20.89 15.63
CA TRP A 184 -11.80 -20.27 14.30
C TRP A 184 -10.47 -19.79 13.73
N VAL A 185 -9.35 -20.09 14.36
CA VAL A 185 -8.01 -19.75 13.87
C VAL A 185 -7.46 -20.90 13.04
N LEU A 186 -7.37 -20.71 11.72
CA LEU A 186 -6.82 -21.71 10.80
C LEU A 186 -5.34 -21.96 11.04
N GLY A 187 -4.57 -20.91 11.26
CA GLY A 187 -3.14 -21.01 11.40
C GLY A 187 -2.43 -19.69 11.63
N TYR A 188 -1.12 -19.80 11.71
CA TYR A 188 -0.19 -18.70 11.88
C TYR A 188 0.60 -18.47 10.60
N ILE A 189 0.79 -17.19 10.24
CA ILE A 189 1.77 -16.78 9.23
C ILE A 189 2.89 -16.07 9.98
N LEU A 190 4.06 -16.71 10.05
CA LEU A 190 5.20 -16.22 10.80
C LEU A 190 6.06 -15.34 9.91
N GLY A 191 6.23 -14.09 10.33
CA GLY A 191 6.88 -13.04 9.55
C GLY A 191 5.93 -12.31 8.59
N VAL A 192 6.51 -11.40 7.82
CA VAL A 192 5.83 -10.67 6.75
C VAL A 192 6.65 -10.83 5.47
N GLU A 193 7.30 -9.79 4.98
CA GLU A 193 8.25 -9.82 3.87
C GLU A 193 9.66 -9.81 4.46
N TRP A 194 10.35 -10.95 4.42
CA TRP A 194 11.68 -11.02 5.03
C TRP A 194 12.62 -10.01 4.37
N GLU A 195 13.24 -9.21 5.20
CA GLU A 195 14.24 -8.26 4.76
C GLU A 195 15.47 -9.04 4.23
N ASP A 196 15.76 -8.88 2.95
CA ASP A 196 16.74 -9.67 2.22
C ASP A 196 18.17 -9.52 2.78
N THR A 197 18.50 -8.33 3.31
CA THR A 197 19.81 -8.09 3.96
C THR A 197 19.93 -8.82 5.29
N THR A 198 18.84 -8.98 6.05
CA THR A 198 18.81 -9.79 7.28
C THR A 198 19.01 -11.27 6.95
N VAL A 199 18.34 -11.77 5.92
CA VAL A 199 18.52 -13.15 5.44
C VAL A 199 19.98 -13.38 5.03
N ALA A 200 20.50 -12.58 4.11
CA ALA A 200 21.86 -12.73 3.58
C ALA A 200 22.94 -12.57 4.67
N TYR A 201 22.78 -11.62 5.59
CA TYR A 201 23.71 -11.42 6.69
C TYR A 201 23.73 -12.62 7.64
N THR A 202 22.55 -13.13 8.02
CA THR A 202 22.43 -14.31 8.90
C THR A 202 23.08 -15.53 8.26
N ASP A 203 22.79 -15.80 7.00
CA ASP A 203 23.35 -16.93 6.25
C ASP A 203 24.87 -16.83 6.10
N HIS A 204 25.38 -15.62 5.89
CA HIS A 204 26.82 -15.39 5.80
C HIS A 204 27.55 -15.53 7.14
N MET A 205 26.97 -14.99 8.22
CA MET A 205 27.63 -14.91 9.53
C MET A 205 27.46 -16.17 10.38
N GLN A 206 26.35 -16.89 10.23
CA GLN A 206 25.98 -18.03 11.09
C GLN A 206 26.08 -19.38 10.38
N LYS A 207 27.05 -19.54 9.45
CA LYS A 207 27.20 -20.73 8.58
C LYS A 207 27.11 -22.07 9.29
N GLU A 208 27.56 -22.14 10.55
CA GLU A 208 27.55 -23.37 11.37
C GLU A 208 26.15 -23.66 11.97
N LYS A 209 25.20 -22.73 11.90
CA LYS A 209 23.85 -22.88 12.44
C LYS A 209 22.82 -23.23 11.36
N ASN A 210 23.22 -23.97 10.36
CA ASN A 210 22.38 -24.33 9.21
C ASN A 210 21.51 -25.58 9.44
N SER A 211 21.33 -26.00 10.67
CA SER A 211 20.49 -27.15 11.00
C SER A 211 19.74 -26.96 12.32
N TYR A 212 18.51 -27.47 12.35
CA TYR A 212 17.68 -27.52 13.53
C TYR A 212 16.98 -28.88 13.63
N GLN A 213 16.90 -29.44 14.83
CA GLN A 213 16.18 -30.69 15.10
C GLN A 213 15.23 -30.47 16.28
N GLY A 214 13.97 -30.18 15.96
CA GLY A 214 12.92 -29.98 16.96
C GLY A 214 12.04 -31.20 17.20
N GLU A 215 10.98 -30.99 17.95
CA GLU A 215 9.97 -32.03 18.23
C GLU A 215 8.93 -32.11 17.10
N TYR A 216 8.59 -30.97 16.50
CA TYR A 216 7.56 -30.81 15.48
C TYR A 216 8.14 -30.44 14.11
N LEU A 217 9.18 -29.59 14.09
CA LEU A 217 9.88 -29.15 12.89
C LEU A 217 11.37 -29.48 12.96
N PHE A 218 11.93 -29.76 11.79
CA PHE A 218 13.37 -29.96 11.61
C PHE A 218 13.79 -29.48 10.22
N THR A 219 15.09 -29.27 10.01
CA THR A 219 15.62 -28.84 8.71
C THR A 219 16.21 -30.00 7.91
N SER A 220 16.15 -29.91 6.58
CA SER A 220 16.93 -30.76 5.67
C SER A 220 18.43 -30.44 5.74
N GLU A 221 19.25 -31.25 5.06
CA GLU A 221 20.72 -31.04 5.02
C GLU A 221 21.10 -29.79 4.21
N ASP A 222 20.23 -29.34 3.29
CA ASP A 222 20.47 -28.18 2.41
C ASP A 222 20.03 -26.86 3.01
N ALA A 223 19.50 -26.86 4.24
CA ALA A 223 18.95 -25.66 4.85
C ALA A 223 20.02 -24.59 5.14
N SER A 224 19.62 -23.34 4.98
CA SER A 224 20.41 -22.18 5.38
C SER A 224 20.29 -21.90 6.88
N PRO A 225 21.20 -21.09 7.47
CA PRO A 225 21.05 -20.61 8.84
C PRO A 225 19.74 -19.88 9.11
N PHE A 226 19.29 -19.04 8.18
CA PHE A 226 18.02 -18.33 8.35
C PHE A 226 16.84 -19.30 8.40
N GLU A 227 16.82 -20.31 7.53
CA GLU A 227 15.80 -21.37 7.52
C GLU A 227 15.83 -22.22 8.80
N ALA A 228 17.02 -22.48 9.34
CA ALA A 228 17.16 -23.16 10.64
C ALA A 228 16.61 -22.31 11.80
N MET A 229 16.77 -20.97 11.74
CA MET A 229 16.16 -20.05 12.70
C MET A 229 14.63 -20.09 12.60
N LEU A 230 14.07 -20.07 11.37
CA LEU A 230 12.62 -20.19 11.13
C LEU A 230 12.07 -21.51 11.69
N ALA A 231 12.74 -22.63 11.40
CA ALA A 231 12.37 -23.93 11.95
C ALA A 231 12.37 -23.94 13.48
N GLN A 232 13.38 -23.34 14.11
CA GLN A 232 13.46 -23.19 15.56
C GLN A 232 12.32 -22.35 16.14
N MET A 233 11.99 -21.23 15.50
CA MET A 233 10.88 -20.36 15.90
C MET A 233 9.55 -21.13 15.83
N GLY A 234 9.24 -21.69 14.66
CA GLY A 234 7.99 -22.44 14.45
C GLY A 234 7.82 -23.62 15.40
N ASP A 235 8.89 -24.44 15.59
CA ASP A 235 8.86 -25.57 16.52
C ASP A 235 8.55 -25.15 17.96
N ARG A 236 9.12 -24.03 18.40
CA ARG A 236 8.86 -23.51 19.75
C ARG A 236 7.44 -23.03 19.94
N LEU A 237 6.83 -22.42 18.93
CA LEU A 237 5.43 -21.99 18.98
C LEU A 237 4.47 -23.17 18.98
N ILE A 238 4.67 -24.14 18.08
CA ILE A 238 3.88 -25.37 18.02
C ILE A 238 3.99 -26.11 19.35
N SER A 239 5.22 -26.25 19.90
CA SER A 239 5.47 -26.89 21.19
C SER A 239 4.72 -26.19 22.33
N TYR A 240 4.72 -24.87 22.36
CA TYR A 240 4.05 -24.10 23.40
C TYR A 240 2.55 -24.31 23.38
N GLU A 241 1.91 -24.17 22.22
CA GLU A 241 0.46 -24.36 22.09
C GLU A 241 0.06 -25.81 22.37
N THR A 242 0.80 -26.77 21.80
CA THR A 242 0.53 -28.20 22.03
C THR A 242 0.57 -28.58 23.52
N ARG A 243 1.60 -28.13 24.23
CA ARG A 243 1.80 -28.50 25.65
C ARG A 243 0.85 -27.76 26.59
N LYS A 244 0.50 -26.51 26.28
CA LYS A 244 -0.34 -25.67 27.15
C LYS A 244 -1.82 -25.84 26.88
N TYR A 245 -2.20 -25.93 25.61
CA TYR A 245 -3.61 -25.92 25.19
C TYR A 245 -4.09 -27.24 24.56
N HIS A 246 -3.16 -28.19 24.33
CA HIS A 246 -3.46 -29.47 23.64
C HIS A 246 -4.11 -29.24 22.27
N ALA A 247 -3.67 -28.21 21.55
CA ALA A 247 -4.15 -27.84 20.23
C ALA A 247 -2.99 -27.58 19.28
N GLN A 248 -3.22 -27.78 18.01
CA GLN A 248 -2.31 -27.41 16.94
C GLN A 248 -3.06 -26.73 15.79
N ARG A 249 -2.38 -25.91 15.00
CA ARG A 249 -2.89 -25.18 13.85
C ARG A 249 -1.88 -25.22 12.72
N LEU A 250 -2.34 -24.85 11.53
CA LEU A 250 -1.45 -24.67 10.38
C LEU A 250 -0.37 -23.62 10.69
N VAL A 251 0.81 -23.82 10.17
CA VAL A 251 1.92 -22.86 10.25
C VAL A 251 2.46 -22.60 8.85
N ALA A 252 2.67 -21.34 8.53
CA ALA A 252 3.42 -20.91 7.38
C ALA A 252 4.50 -19.92 7.78
N PHE A 253 5.59 -19.90 7.03
CA PHE A 253 6.57 -18.84 7.05
C PHE A 253 6.26 -17.94 5.88
N ALA A 254 6.14 -16.63 6.13
CA ALA A 254 5.90 -15.67 5.07
C ALA A 254 7.06 -15.68 4.07
N ASN A 255 6.77 -15.41 2.82
CA ASN A 255 7.77 -15.23 1.79
C ASN A 255 7.25 -14.26 0.71
N TRP A 256 8.13 -13.79 -0.13
CA TRP A 256 7.83 -12.90 -1.25
C TRP A 256 8.90 -13.07 -2.35
N PRO A 257 8.68 -12.55 -3.56
CA PRO A 257 9.61 -12.78 -4.66
C PRO A 257 11.06 -12.36 -4.39
N THR A 258 11.29 -11.33 -3.56
CA THR A 258 12.65 -10.85 -3.22
C THR A 258 13.49 -11.92 -2.52
N THR A 259 12.86 -12.82 -1.79
CA THR A 259 13.51 -13.95 -1.11
C THR A 259 13.00 -15.32 -1.58
N ASP A 260 12.40 -15.42 -2.77
CA ASP A 260 11.96 -16.70 -3.34
C ASP A 260 13.14 -17.68 -3.52
N PRO A 261 12.89 -19.00 -3.63
CA PRO A 261 13.95 -20.01 -3.71
C PRO A 261 14.63 -20.10 -5.08
N PHE A 262 14.17 -19.36 -6.10
CA PHE A 262 14.67 -19.52 -7.47
C PHE A 262 16.05 -18.90 -7.70
N ASP A 263 16.80 -19.52 -8.60
CA ASP A 263 17.96 -18.92 -9.24
C ASP A 263 17.52 -18.24 -10.53
N TRP A 264 17.65 -16.91 -10.53
CA TRP A 264 17.37 -16.09 -11.69
C TRP A 264 18.65 -15.82 -12.48
N GLU A 265 18.53 -15.52 -13.79
CA GLU A 265 19.65 -15.08 -14.59
C GLU A 265 20.37 -13.88 -13.94
N GLU A 266 21.70 -13.80 -14.12
CA GLU A 266 22.55 -12.80 -13.45
C GLU A 266 22.03 -11.37 -13.66
N GLN A 267 21.60 -11.04 -14.89
CA GLN A 267 21.06 -9.72 -15.21
C GLN A 267 19.75 -9.40 -14.49
N VAL A 268 18.86 -10.40 -14.36
CA VAL A 268 17.60 -10.27 -13.61
C VAL A 268 17.89 -10.10 -12.13
N SER A 269 18.77 -10.93 -11.58
CA SER A 269 19.16 -10.86 -10.18
C SER A 269 19.82 -9.51 -9.84
N ALA A 270 20.67 -8.98 -10.73
CA ALA A 270 21.30 -7.68 -10.55
C ALA A 270 20.29 -6.53 -10.65
N TYR A 271 19.42 -6.55 -11.66
CA TYR A 271 18.41 -5.50 -11.86
C TYR A 271 17.44 -5.40 -10.68
N PHE A 272 16.91 -6.52 -10.20
CA PHE A 272 15.98 -6.57 -9.06
C PHE A 272 16.68 -6.68 -7.70
N ARG A 273 18.01 -6.65 -7.64
CA ARG A 273 18.81 -6.85 -6.41
C ARG A 273 18.45 -8.12 -5.66
N LYS A 274 18.16 -9.19 -6.38
CA LYS A 274 17.85 -10.49 -5.82
C LYS A 274 19.13 -11.21 -5.37
N PHE A 275 19.43 -11.20 -4.07
CA PHE A 275 20.66 -11.79 -3.52
C PHE A 275 20.42 -12.69 -2.29
N ALA A 276 19.17 -12.83 -1.84
CA ALA A 276 18.80 -13.69 -0.73
C ALA A 276 17.74 -14.70 -1.16
N LYS A 277 17.66 -15.82 -0.45
CA LYS A 277 16.69 -16.89 -0.65
C LYS A 277 16.19 -17.42 0.68
N VAL A 278 14.92 -17.78 0.74
CA VAL A 278 14.29 -18.53 1.82
C VAL A 278 13.51 -19.67 1.17
N ASP A 279 14.00 -20.90 1.33
CA ASP A 279 13.32 -22.08 0.83
C ASP A 279 12.64 -22.85 1.97
N VAL A 280 11.36 -22.63 2.10
CA VAL A 280 10.56 -23.27 3.16
C VAL A 280 10.41 -24.79 2.96
N GLU A 281 10.77 -25.34 1.78
CA GLU A 281 10.88 -26.78 1.58
C GLU A 281 12.01 -27.42 2.38
N HIS A 282 12.99 -26.65 2.83
CA HIS A 282 14.02 -27.11 3.74
C HIS A 282 13.53 -27.28 5.18
N ILE A 283 12.34 -26.75 5.53
CA ILE A 283 11.73 -26.91 6.84
C ILE A 283 10.70 -28.05 6.78
N ARG A 284 10.96 -29.13 7.50
CA ARG A 284 10.18 -30.36 7.45
C ARG A 284 9.39 -30.59 8.72
N SER A 285 8.20 -31.16 8.59
CA SER A 285 7.34 -31.55 9.71
C SER A 285 7.63 -32.99 10.16
N THR A 286 7.57 -33.23 11.48
CA THR A 286 7.51 -34.58 12.03
C THR A 286 6.07 -35.09 12.06
N GLU A 287 5.86 -36.40 12.28
CA GLU A 287 4.52 -36.98 12.46
C GLU A 287 3.76 -36.45 13.67
N LYS A 288 4.44 -35.78 14.60
CA LYS A 288 3.81 -35.16 15.77
C LYS A 288 3.12 -33.84 15.44
N PHE A 289 3.45 -33.21 14.33
CA PHE A 289 2.79 -32.00 13.88
C PHE A 289 1.55 -32.36 13.05
N LEU A 290 0.40 -32.38 13.71
CA LEU A 290 -0.88 -32.88 13.15
C LEU A 290 -1.47 -31.98 12.06
N SER A 291 -1.34 -30.66 12.21
CA SER A 291 -1.90 -29.69 11.27
C SER A 291 -1.10 -29.56 9.99
N GLY A 292 0.22 -29.60 10.11
CA GLY A 292 1.13 -29.44 8.97
C GLY A 292 1.38 -27.98 8.59
N GLN A 293 2.21 -27.83 7.54
CA GLN A 293 2.65 -26.53 7.03
C GLN A 293 1.98 -26.22 5.69
N PHE A 294 1.81 -24.92 5.41
CA PHE A 294 1.50 -24.39 4.09
C PHE A 294 2.51 -23.30 3.72
N VAL A 295 2.55 -22.93 2.47
CA VAL A 295 3.45 -21.90 1.95
C VAL A 295 2.67 -20.61 1.79
N SER A 296 3.19 -19.51 2.31
CA SER A 296 2.57 -18.18 2.26
C SER A 296 3.43 -17.23 1.43
N TYR A 297 2.85 -16.65 0.38
CA TYR A 297 3.52 -15.70 -0.49
C TYR A 297 2.73 -14.41 -0.67
N HIS A 298 3.45 -13.28 -0.69
CA HIS A 298 2.96 -12.01 -1.22
C HIS A 298 3.39 -11.90 -2.68
N ILE A 299 2.46 -11.91 -3.63
CA ILE A 299 2.76 -11.86 -5.05
C ILE A 299 1.85 -10.87 -5.75
N TYR A 300 2.44 -9.78 -6.25
CA TYR A 300 1.75 -8.74 -6.99
C TYR A 300 2.09 -8.80 -8.49
N PRO A 301 1.17 -8.43 -9.40
CA PRO A 301 1.41 -8.54 -10.83
C PRO A 301 2.47 -7.59 -11.38
N TYR A 302 2.77 -6.53 -10.64
CA TYR A 302 3.64 -5.43 -11.07
C TYR A 302 5.04 -5.44 -10.41
N PHE A 303 5.27 -6.22 -9.34
CA PHE A 303 6.56 -6.19 -8.62
C PHE A 303 6.83 -7.44 -7.79
N PRO A 304 8.08 -7.90 -7.78
CA PRO A 304 8.98 -7.81 -8.91
C PRO A 304 8.53 -8.75 -10.02
N ASP A 305 8.28 -8.21 -11.18
CA ASP A 305 7.89 -9.00 -12.35
C ASP A 305 9.13 -9.53 -13.08
N TYR A 306 9.78 -10.55 -12.51
CA TYR A 306 10.99 -11.14 -13.07
C TYR A 306 10.81 -11.68 -14.50
N LEU A 307 9.60 -12.11 -14.83
CA LEU A 307 9.30 -12.71 -16.12
C LEU A 307 8.82 -11.68 -17.15
N GLY A 308 8.33 -10.52 -16.73
CA GLY A 308 7.86 -9.46 -17.62
C GLY A 308 8.97 -8.79 -18.43
N PHE A 309 10.22 -8.91 -17.97
CA PHE A 309 11.40 -8.35 -18.61
C PHE A 309 12.23 -9.37 -19.43
N GLN A 310 11.65 -10.52 -19.77
CA GLN A 310 12.36 -11.60 -20.46
C GLN A 310 13.07 -11.16 -21.75
N ASP A 311 12.44 -10.27 -22.54
CA ASP A 311 12.99 -9.80 -23.82
C ASP A 311 14.14 -8.80 -23.63
N VAL A 312 14.22 -8.18 -22.46
CA VAL A 312 15.20 -7.11 -22.14
C VAL A 312 16.35 -7.68 -21.30
N LEU A 313 16.03 -8.47 -20.28
CA LEU A 313 17.02 -9.02 -19.32
C LEU A 313 17.45 -10.45 -19.66
N GLY A 314 16.92 -11.04 -20.73
CA GLY A 314 17.33 -12.35 -21.20
C GLY A 314 16.84 -13.54 -20.36
N GLN A 315 15.87 -13.31 -19.44
CA GLN A 315 15.31 -14.39 -18.63
C GLN A 315 14.53 -15.37 -19.50
N GLU A 316 14.98 -16.62 -19.55
CA GLU A 316 14.24 -17.67 -20.25
C GLU A 316 13.02 -18.13 -19.45
N VAL A 317 11.84 -18.13 -20.09
CA VAL A 317 10.61 -18.71 -19.53
C VAL A 317 10.37 -20.08 -20.15
N PRO A 318 10.36 -21.18 -19.36
CA PRO A 318 10.06 -22.51 -19.88
C PRO A 318 8.70 -22.54 -20.59
N GLN A 319 8.61 -23.29 -21.70
CA GLN A 319 7.42 -23.34 -22.56
C GLN A 319 6.13 -23.67 -21.79
N LYS A 320 6.20 -24.50 -20.76
CA LYS A 320 5.03 -24.88 -19.94
C LYS A 320 4.43 -23.73 -19.13
N TYR A 321 5.17 -22.62 -18.95
CA TYR A 321 4.73 -21.42 -18.21
C TYR A 321 4.45 -20.22 -19.13
N ARG A 322 4.54 -20.39 -20.46
CA ARG A 322 4.24 -19.32 -21.42
C ARG A 322 2.73 -19.19 -21.66
N PHE A 323 2.04 -18.65 -20.67
CA PHE A 323 0.60 -18.39 -20.77
C PHE A 323 0.35 -17.11 -21.57
N MET A 324 -0.33 -17.27 -22.72
CA MET A 324 -0.71 -16.15 -23.59
C MET A 324 -2.21 -15.93 -23.49
N GLU A 325 -2.62 -14.74 -23.11
CA GLU A 325 -4.01 -14.32 -23.03
C GLU A 325 -4.23 -13.12 -23.96
N ASN A 326 -5.14 -13.26 -24.92
CA ASN A 326 -5.38 -12.24 -25.95
C ASN A 326 -4.11 -11.76 -26.70
N GLY A 327 -3.12 -12.65 -26.84
CA GLY A 327 -1.83 -12.33 -27.48
C GLY A 327 -0.82 -11.65 -26.57
N VAL A 328 -1.13 -11.47 -25.29
CA VAL A 328 -0.27 -10.89 -24.26
C VAL A 328 0.25 -12.00 -23.33
N PHE A 329 1.51 -11.92 -22.94
CA PHE A 329 2.09 -12.86 -21.99
C PHE A 329 1.64 -12.50 -20.55
N ASN A 330 1.04 -13.49 -19.85
CA ASN A 330 0.66 -13.37 -18.46
C ASN A 330 1.82 -13.86 -17.57
N SER A 331 2.76 -12.95 -17.26
CA SER A 331 3.92 -13.23 -16.44
C SER A 331 3.53 -13.55 -14.98
N TYR A 332 2.48 -12.93 -14.46
CA TYR A 332 1.96 -13.18 -13.12
C TYR A 332 1.50 -14.64 -12.94
N ARG A 333 0.65 -15.15 -13.85
CA ARG A 333 0.24 -16.54 -13.83
C ARG A 333 1.41 -17.51 -14.04
N ALA A 334 2.37 -17.12 -14.87
CA ALA A 334 3.57 -17.91 -15.08
C ALA A 334 4.38 -18.08 -13.80
N TYR A 335 4.62 -17.00 -13.09
CA TYR A 335 5.34 -17.00 -11.82
C TYR A 335 4.59 -17.79 -10.72
N LEU A 336 3.28 -17.56 -10.57
CA LEU A 336 2.43 -18.33 -9.65
C LEU A 336 2.50 -19.83 -9.91
N SER A 337 2.47 -20.24 -11.20
CA SER A 337 2.56 -21.63 -11.57
C SER A 337 3.94 -22.23 -11.29
N MET A 338 5.02 -21.43 -11.43
CA MET A 338 6.37 -21.84 -11.04
C MET A 338 6.47 -22.06 -9.54
N ILE A 339 5.96 -21.13 -8.72
CA ILE A 339 5.93 -21.23 -7.25
C ILE A 339 5.12 -22.47 -6.83
N ASN A 340 3.91 -22.64 -7.37
CA ASN A 340 3.08 -23.78 -6.99
C ASN A 340 3.67 -25.12 -7.43
N ASP A 341 4.27 -25.21 -8.62
CA ASP A 341 4.94 -26.43 -9.09
C ASP A 341 6.19 -26.79 -8.28
N TYR A 342 6.89 -25.77 -7.76
CA TYR A 342 8.10 -25.95 -6.95
C TYR A 342 7.79 -26.57 -5.59
N HIS A 343 6.78 -26.07 -4.90
CA HIS A 343 6.44 -26.49 -3.55
C HIS A 343 5.68 -27.81 -3.52
N THR A 344 5.94 -28.63 -2.51
CA THR A 344 5.22 -29.88 -2.23
C THR A 344 4.02 -29.69 -1.32
N MET A 345 3.97 -28.56 -0.62
CA MET A 345 2.91 -28.12 0.30
C MET A 345 1.87 -27.22 -0.40
N PRO A 346 0.68 -27.01 0.20
CA PRO A 346 -0.29 -26.05 -0.32
C PRO A 346 0.30 -24.65 -0.38
N VAL A 347 0.15 -23.94 -1.49
CA VAL A 347 0.54 -22.54 -1.64
C VAL A 347 -0.68 -21.65 -1.45
N VAL A 348 -0.60 -20.70 -0.56
CA VAL A 348 -1.58 -19.62 -0.37
C VAL A 348 -0.92 -18.30 -0.74
N VAL A 349 -1.51 -17.59 -1.69
CA VAL A 349 -1.09 -16.21 -1.99
C VAL A 349 -1.73 -15.31 -0.95
N SER A 350 -0.96 -15.02 0.08
CA SER A 350 -1.43 -14.29 1.28
C SER A 350 -1.46 -12.78 1.12
N GLU A 351 -0.99 -12.26 -0.01
CA GLU A 351 -1.28 -10.92 -0.51
C GLU A 351 -1.29 -10.91 -2.04
N TYR A 352 -2.34 -10.32 -2.60
CA TYR A 352 -2.45 -9.94 -4.00
C TYR A 352 -3.42 -8.77 -4.15
N GLY A 353 -3.27 -7.95 -5.18
CA GLY A 353 -4.17 -6.83 -5.43
C GLY A 353 -3.51 -5.72 -6.24
N VAL A 354 -4.27 -4.68 -6.51
CA VAL A 354 -3.82 -3.44 -7.12
C VAL A 354 -4.56 -2.27 -6.47
N PRO A 355 -3.94 -1.08 -6.32
CA PRO A 355 -4.61 0.08 -5.74
C PRO A 355 -5.40 0.88 -6.78
N ALA A 356 -6.57 1.39 -6.39
CA ALA A 356 -7.36 2.34 -7.18
C ALA A 356 -6.91 3.77 -6.87
N ALA A 357 -5.84 4.22 -7.49
CA ALA A 357 -5.22 5.51 -7.20
C ALA A 357 -4.84 6.26 -8.48
N ARG A 358 -4.81 7.59 -8.39
CA ARG A 358 -4.38 8.45 -9.48
C ARG A 358 -2.87 8.38 -9.71
N GLY A 359 -2.07 8.38 -8.65
CA GLY A 359 -0.63 8.18 -8.76
C GLY A 359 -0.25 6.75 -9.13
N ARG A 360 0.88 6.59 -9.79
CA ARG A 360 1.43 5.29 -10.24
C ARG A 360 2.88 5.16 -9.81
N ALA A 361 3.28 3.96 -9.34
CA ALA A 361 4.64 3.68 -8.92
C ALA A 361 5.30 2.54 -9.70
N GLN A 362 4.55 1.46 -9.94
CA GLN A 362 5.01 0.29 -10.68
C GLN A 362 4.07 0.01 -11.85
N THR A 363 4.56 -0.65 -12.88
CA THR A 363 3.74 -0.97 -14.06
C THR A 363 3.96 -2.41 -14.49
N ASP A 364 2.87 -3.19 -14.54
CA ASP A 364 2.84 -4.43 -15.31
C ASP A 364 2.71 -4.07 -16.78
N ARG A 365 3.81 -4.16 -17.51
CA ARG A 365 3.90 -3.78 -18.94
C ARG A 365 3.08 -4.68 -19.85
N ASN A 366 2.77 -5.89 -19.41
CA ASN A 366 2.10 -6.88 -20.23
C ASN A 366 0.59 -6.82 -20.09
N THR A 367 0.09 -6.87 -18.85
CA THR A 367 -1.36 -6.97 -18.59
C THR A 367 -2.01 -5.64 -18.21
N GLY A 368 -1.20 -4.62 -17.84
CA GLY A 368 -1.68 -3.32 -17.39
C GLY A 368 -2.12 -3.29 -15.91
N ARG A 369 -2.01 -4.40 -15.18
CA ARG A 369 -2.30 -4.46 -13.73
C ARG A 369 -1.17 -3.79 -12.95
N SER A 370 -1.32 -2.52 -12.66
CA SER A 370 -0.24 -1.66 -12.14
C SER A 370 -0.47 -1.22 -10.70
N GLN A 371 0.59 -0.80 -10.03
CA GLN A 371 0.50 -0.16 -8.73
C GLN A 371 0.08 1.31 -8.91
N GLY A 372 -1.22 1.54 -8.99
CA GLY A 372 -1.83 2.84 -9.24
C GLY A 372 -1.92 3.23 -10.70
N GLY A 373 -2.45 4.43 -10.97
CA GLY A 373 -2.89 4.87 -12.28
C GLY A 373 -4.07 4.04 -12.79
N MET A 374 -4.85 3.47 -11.88
CA MET A 374 -5.98 2.59 -12.15
C MET A 374 -7.24 3.11 -11.47
N SER A 375 -8.35 3.09 -12.19
CA SER A 375 -9.68 3.39 -11.65
C SER A 375 -10.20 2.26 -10.77
N GLU A 376 -11.24 2.51 -9.98
CA GLU A 376 -11.89 1.47 -9.17
C GLU A 376 -12.45 0.32 -10.02
N LYS A 377 -12.88 0.60 -11.24
CA LYS A 377 -13.30 -0.42 -12.19
C LYS A 377 -12.12 -1.30 -12.63
N GLU A 378 -11.00 -0.69 -12.98
CA GLU A 378 -9.77 -1.41 -13.34
C GLU A 378 -9.21 -2.19 -12.15
N GLN A 379 -9.31 -1.66 -10.91
CA GLN A 379 -9.00 -2.39 -9.68
C GLN A 379 -9.88 -3.64 -9.54
N ALA A 380 -11.19 -3.52 -9.76
CA ALA A 380 -12.13 -4.63 -9.69
C ALA A 380 -11.82 -5.73 -10.70
N GLU A 381 -11.57 -5.34 -11.97
CA GLU A 381 -11.17 -6.26 -13.04
C GLU A 381 -9.83 -6.96 -12.71
N ALA A 382 -8.87 -6.22 -12.17
CA ALA A 382 -7.58 -6.75 -11.78
C ALA A 382 -7.69 -7.71 -10.57
N ALA A 383 -8.48 -7.38 -9.56
CA ALA A 383 -8.71 -8.25 -8.40
C ALA A 383 -9.29 -9.60 -8.81
N VAL A 384 -10.30 -9.59 -9.70
CA VAL A 384 -10.90 -10.82 -10.26
C VAL A 384 -9.87 -11.61 -11.09
N SER A 385 -9.17 -10.95 -12.01
CA SER A 385 -8.21 -11.64 -12.89
C SER A 385 -7.01 -12.21 -12.13
N CYS A 386 -6.52 -11.51 -11.10
CA CYS A 386 -5.45 -12.03 -10.24
C CYS A 386 -5.92 -13.27 -9.45
N TYR A 387 -7.13 -13.21 -8.86
CA TYR A 387 -7.71 -14.37 -8.19
C TYR A 387 -7.82 -15.58 -9.14
N GLU A 388 -8.34 -15.37 -10.35
CA GLU A 388 -8.44 -16.44 -11.35
C GLU A 388 -7.07 -17.01 -11.72
N ASP A 389 -6.04 -16.17 -11.86
CA ASP A 389 -4.67 -16.61 -12.15
C ASP A 389 -4.10 -17.45 -11.01
N ILE A 390 -4.34 -17.06 -9.75
CA ILE A 390 -3.94 -17.81 -8.56
C ILE A 390 -4.60 -19.21 -8.57
N MET A 391 -5.90 -19.27 -8.81
CA MET A 391 -6.62 -20.54 -8.83
C MET A 391 -6.22 -21.41 -10.04
N LYS A 392 -6.04 -20.81 -11.23
CA LYS A 392 -5.55 -21.51 -12.43
C LYS A 392 -4.10 -22.03 -12.25
N ALA A 393 -3.29 -21.40 -11.41
CA ALA A 393 -1.96 -21.89 -11.05
C ALA A 393 -1.99 -23.08 -10.09
N GLY A 394 -3.16 -23.41 -9.50
CA GLY A 394 -3.35 -24.55 -8.59
C GLY A 394 -3.04 -24.23 -7.12
N CYS A 395 -3.01 -22.95 -6.74
CA CYS A 395 -2.83 -22.54 -5.36
C CYS A 395 -4.04 -22.97 -4.48
N ALA A 396 -3.81 -23.15 -3.19
CA ALA A 396 -4.82 -23.60 -2.22
C ALA A 396 -5.71 -22.46 -1.70
N GLY A 397 -5.43 -21.23 -2.11
CA GLY A 397 -6.23 -20.07 -1.76
C GLY A 397 -5.48 -18.77 -1.95
N SER A 398 -6.17 -17.69 -1.65
CA SER A 398 -5.67 -16.33 -1.78
C SER A 398 -6.25 -15.40 -0.70
N VAL A 399 -5.52 -14.32 -0.40
CA VAL A 399 -5.96 -13.26 0.50
C VAL A 399 -5.77 -11.93 -0.20
N LEU A 400 -6.87 -11.21 -0.42
CA LEU A 400 -6.84 -9.91 -1.10
C LEU A 400 -6.25 -8.84 -0.19
N PHE A 401 -5.27 -8.13 -0.66
CA PHE A 401 -4.77 -6.92 -0.04
C PHE A 401 -5.46 -5.72 -0.68
N THR A 402 -6.39 -5.05 0.00
CA THR A 402 -6.78 -5.16 1.41
C THR A 402 -8.26 -4.77 1.61
N TRP A 403 -8.80 -4.93 2.83
CA TRP A 403 -10.19 -4.59 3.13
C TRP A 403 -10.45 -3.08 2.99
N GLN A 404 -9.75 -2.26 3.77
CA GLN A 404 -9.97 -0.81 3.80
C GLN A 404 -8.75 -0.03 3.31
N ASP A 405 -8.99 1.20 2.84
CA ASP A 405 -7.94 2.18 2.61
C ASP A 405 -7.20 2.54 3.91
N GLU A 406 -5.93 2.90 3.79
CA GLU A 406 -5.10 3.26 4.93
C GLU A 406 -4.32 4.54 4.66
N TRP A 407 -4.87 5.70 5.03
CA TRP A 407 -4.29 7.00 4.73
C TRP A 407 -2.90 7.22 5.33
N PHE A 408 -2.51 6.49 6.37
CA PHE A 408 -1.17 6.58 6.95
C PHE A 408 -0.07 6.02 6.03
N LYS A 409 -0.42 5.20 5.05
CA LYS A 409 0.52 4.56 4.14
C LYS A 409 1.21 5.56 3.21
N ARG A 410 2.34 5.16 2.70
CA ARG A 410 3.23 5.95 1.83
C ARG A 410 3.74 5.10 0.69
N THR A 411 3.97 5.75 -0.45
CA THR A 411 4.59 5.12 -1.60
C THR A 411 5.99 5.68 -1.81
N TRP A 412 6.94 4.84 -2.16
CA TRP A 412 8.34 5.20 -2.30
C TRP A 412 8.59 6.42 -3.23
N ASN A 413 7.79 6.62 -4.28
CA ASN A 413 7.97 7.70 -5.24
C ASN A 413 7.26 9.02 -4.88
N THR A 414 6.43 9.03 -3.82
CA THR A 414 5.77 10.24 -3.31
C THR A 414 6.25 10.62 -1.91
N MET A 415 6.85 9.68 -1.16
CA MET A 415 7.24 9.93 0.24
C MET A 415 8.25 11.06 0.43
N ALA A 416 9.03 11.40 -0.60
CA ALA A 416 9.97 12.52 -0.55
C ALA A 416 9.27 13.89 -0.65
N TYR A 417 7.99 13.92 -1.01
CA TYR A 417 7.19 15.12 -1.25
C TYR A 417 6.19 15.42 -0.13
N SER A 418 6.00 14.48 0.82
CA SER A 418 4.97 14.58 1.85
C SER A 418 5.57 14.59 3.25
N ASP A 419 4.93 15.29 4.19
CA ASP A 419 5.24 15.14 5.61
C ASP A 419 4.73 13.79 6.12
N LEU A 420 5.66 12.85 6.29
CA LEU A 420 5.35 11.47 6.67
C LEU A 420 4.77 11.35 8.09
N THR A 421 4.83 12.42 8.90
CA THR A 421 4.22 12.46 10.23
C THR A 421 2.76 12.92 10.21
N LYS A 422 2.24 13.28 9.03
CA LYS A 422 0.90 13.85 8.83
C LYS A 422 0.06 13.06 7.81
N THR A 423 0.59 11.99 7.25
CA THR A 423 -0.11 11.19 6.23
C THR A 423 -1.51 10.73 6.64
N PRO A 424 -1.82 10.37 7.91
CA PRO A 424 -3.18 9.95 8.26
C PRO A 424 -4.24 11.04 8.16
N TYR A 425 -3.85 12.30 8.09
CA TYR A 425 -4.78 13.43 8.23
C TYR A 425 -5.35 13.93 6.90
N TRP A 426 -4.98 13.33 5.78
CA TRP A 426 -5.48 13.70 4.45
C TRP A 426 -5.41 12.53 3.45
N CYS A 427 -6.25 12.59 2.43
CA CYS A 427 -6.34 11.58 1.40
C CYS A 427 -5.41 11.95 0.23
N ASP A 428 -4.25 11.32 0.15
CA ASP A 428 -3.32 11.58 -0.95
C ASP A 428 -3.57 10.61 -2.11
N VAL A 429 -4.35 11.03 -3.07
CA VAL A 429 -4.68 10.22 -4.26
C VAL A 429 -3.49 9.99 -5.20
N GLN A 430 -2.35 10.66 -4.98
CA GLN A 430 -1.10 10.41 -5.68
C GLN A 430 -0.27 9.31 -4.99
N THR A 431 -0.53 9.03 -3.72
CA THR A 431 0.13 7.99 -2.93
C THR A 431 -0.70 6.70 -2.99
N ASN A 432 -0.38 5.85 -3.96
CA ASN A 432 -1.20 4.69 -4.29
C ASN A 432 -1.34 3.67 -3.16
N GLU A 433 -0.35 3.52 -2.26
CA GLU A 433 -0.42 2.63 -1.10
C GLU A 433 -1.61 2.94 -0.16
N GLN A 434 -2.12 4.16 -0.17
CA GLN A 434 -3.30 4.51 0.62
C GLN A 434 -4.60 3.87 0.10
N HIS A 435 -4.64 3.39 -1.17
CA HIS A 435 -5.87 3.09 -1.92
C HIS A 435 -6.01 1.63 -2.38
N PHE A 436 -5.45 0.70 -1.65
CA PHE A 436 -5.63 -0.74 -1.91
C PHE A 436 -6.99 -1.27 -1.45
N GLY A 437 -7.67 -0.57 -0.56
CA GLY A 437 -8.93 -1.00 0.02
C GLY A 437 -10.03 -1.25 -1.01
N ILE A 438 -10.87 -2.23 -0.75
CA ILE A 438 -12.18 -2.37 -1.42
C ILE A 438 -13.28 -1.64 -0.64
N LEU A 439 -12.97 -1.17 0.55
CA LEU A 439 -13.70 -0.17 1.33
C LEU A 439 -12.90 1.14 1.27
N ALA A 440 -13.43 2.14 0.58
CA ALA A 440 -12.86 3.48 0.51
C ALA A 440 -13.24 4.31 1.74
N PHE A 441 -12.35 5.23 2.10
CA PHE A 441 -12.64 6.37 2.95
C PHE A 441 -12.64 7.63 2.10
N ASP A 442 -13.83 8.05 1.63
CA ASP A 442 -13.97 9.27 0.85
C ASP A 442 -14.02 10.50 1.76
N PRO A 443 -13.47 11.67 1.34
CA PRO A 443 -13.53 12.90 2.10
C PRO A 443 -14.95 13.36 2.45
N GLY A 444 -15.07 14.08 3.59
CA GLY A 444 -16.34 14.60 4.07
C GLY A 444 -17.19 13.58 4.87
N LYS A 445 -18.04 14.05 5.77
CA LYS A 445 -18.81 13.18 6.69
C LYS A 445 -19.87 12.31 6.02
N GLU A 446 -20.51 12.82 4.97
CA GLU A 446 -21.61 12.15 4.30
C GLU A 446 -21.39 12.10 2.78
N ARG A 447 -20.68 13.07 2.24
CA ARG A 447 -20.33 13.20 0.83
C ARG A 447 -19.10 14.11 0.66
N CYS A 448 -18.44 14.01 -0.48
CA CYS A 448 -17.40 14.95 -0.90
C CYS A 448 -18.00 16.34 -1.14
N VAL A 449 -17.17 17.39 -1.08
CA VAL A 449 -17.62 18.77 -1.35
C VAL A 449 -18.08 18.98 -2.78
N SER A 450 -17.49 18.24 -3.74
CA SER A 450 -17.91 18.15 -5.15
C SER A 450 -17.46 16.81 -5.72
N TYR A 451 -18.22 16.30 -6.69
CA TYR A 451 -17.89 15.04 -7.38
C TYR A 451 -17.31 15.23 -8.79
N VAL A 452 -17.25 16.43 -9.33
CA VAL A 452 -16.83 16.67 -10.72
C VAL A 452 -17.70 15.86 -11.69
N ASP A 453 -19.01 16.08 -11.65
CA ASP A 453 -19.99 15.29 -12.39
C ASP A 453 -20.88 16.12 -13.35
N GLY A 454 -20.69 17.44 -13.31
CA GLY A 454 -21.47 18.39 -14.10
C GLY A 454 -22.78 18.83 -13.45
N ASP A 455 -23.05 18.41 -12.21
CA ASP A 455 -24.12 18.95 -11.38
C ASP A 455 -23.62 20.21 -10.67
N MET A 456 -24.38 21.31 -10.77
CA MET A 456 -23.99 22.61 -10.23
C MET A 456 -24.64 22.92 -8.87
N GLU A 457 -25.37 21.99 -8.24
CA GLU A 457 -26.09 22.26 -6.99
C GLU A 457 -25.17 22.70 -5.85
N GLU A 458 -23.99 22.06 -5.69
CA GLU A 458 -23.04 22.41 -4.65
C GLU A 458 -22.42 23.80 -4.83
N TRP A 459 -22.46 24.34 -6.04
CA TRP A 459 -21.89 25.64 -6.39
C TRP A 459 -22.84 26.84 -6.23
N GLU A 460 -24.15 26.61 -6.06
CA GLU A 460 -25.16 27.67 -6.04
C GLU A 460 -24.88 28.79 -5.01
N ASN A 461 -24.33 28.46 -3.87
CA ASN A 461 -24.07 29.41 -2.77
C ASN A 461 -22.57 29.67 -2.54
N VAL A 462 -21.70 29.17 -3.42
CA VAL A 462 -20.26 29.42 -3.33
C VAL A 462 -19.95 30.78 -3.93
N PRO A 463 -19.28 31.70 -3.21
CA PRO A 463 -18.95 32.99 -3.77
C PRO A 463 -17.93 32.89 -4.90
N ALA A 464 -18.03 33.73 -5.89
CA ALA A 464 -17.02 33.87 -6.93
C ALA A 464 -15.70 34.37 -6.30
N VAL A 465 -14.60 33.71 -6.65
CA VAL A 465 -13.23 34.15 -6.34
C VAL A 465 -12.74 35.14 -7.39
N VAL A 466 -13.03 34.85 -8.66
CA VAL A 466 -12.69 35.73 -9.80
C VAL A 466 -13.91 35.95 -10.68
N GLU A 467 -14.07 37.19 -11.12
CA GLU A 467 -15.03 37.58 -12.20
C GLU A 467 -14.28 38.47 -13.20
N GLN A 468 -14.05 37.95 -14.40
CA GLN A 468 -13.33 38.68 -15.46
C GLN A 468 -13.81 38.30 -16.86
N ASP A 469 -14.13 39.27 -17.72
CA ASP A 469 -14.46 39.07 -19.15
C ASP A 469 -15.53 38.01 -19.42
N GLY A 470 -16.58 37.95 -18.56
CA GLY A 470 -17.67 36.97 -18.67
C GLY A 470 -17.30 35.56 -18.21
N LEU A 471 -16.20 35.44 -17.49
CA LEU A 471 -15.78 34.23 -16.84
C LEU A 471 -15.88 34.39 -15.30
N THR A 472 -16.44 33.39 -14.65
CA THR A 472 -16.52 33.29 -13.17
C THR A 472 -15.80 32.08 -12.70
N LEU A 473 -14.94 32.20 -11.67
CA LEU A 473 -14.26 31.10 -11.01
C LEU A 473 -14.71 31.01 -9.56
N GLN A 474 -15.11 29.81 -9.14
CA GLN A 474 -15.45 29.45 -7.76
C GLN A 474 -14.50 28.35 -7.28
N ALA A 475 -14.34 28.19 -5.97
CA ALA A 475 -13.45 27.16 -5.39
C ALA A 475 -14.05 26.55 -4.12
N LEU A 476 -13.87 25.25 -3.98
CA LEU A 476 -14.12 24.43 -2.80
C LEU A 476 -12.88 23.56 -2.52
N TYR A 477 -12.78 22.98 -1.36
CA TYR A 477 -11.72 22.02 -1.06
C TYR A 477 -12.12 21.09 0.09
N ASP A 478 -11.51 19.92 0.10
CA ASP A 478 -11.63 18.90 1.15
C ASP A 478 -10.29 18.23 1.44
N GLU A 479 -10.31 17.07 2.10
CA GLU A 479 -9.14 16.33 2.50
C GLU A 479 -8.34 15.72 1.33
N ALA A 480 -8.90 15.70 0.11
CA ALA A 480 -8.23 15.13 -1.08
C ALA A 480 -7.90 16.17 -2.15
N TYR A 481 -8.76 17.18 -2.34
CA TYR A 481 -8.69 18.02 -3.52
C TYR A 481 -8.95 19.50 -3.24
N LEU A 482 -8.30 20.35 -4.05
CA LEU A 482 -8.79 21.69 -4.39
C LEU A 482 -9.70 21.53 -5.60
N THR A 483 -10.99 21.90 -5.47
CA THR A 483 -11.97 21.80 -6.56
C THR A 483 -12.35 23.19 -7.06
N LEU A 484 -12.36 23.37 -8.38
CA LEU A 484 -12.66 24.62 -9.05
C LEU A 484 -13.88 24.45 -9.96
N ARG A 485 -14.73 25.44 -10.00
CA ARG A 485 -15.74 25.60 -11.07
C ARG A 485 -15.42 26.84 -11.86
N ILE A 486 -15.43 26.70 -13.20
CA ILE A 486 -15.32 27.80 -14.13
C ILE A 486 -16.62 27.87 -14.91
N HIS A 487 -17.31 29.03 -14.85
CA HIS A 487 -18.43 29.35 -15.74
C HIS A 487 -17.97 30.34 -16.80
N LYS A 488 -18.23 30.03 -18.07
CA LYS A 488 -17.93 30.95 -19.20
C LYS A 488 -19.03 30.91 -20.23
N GLU A 489 -19.78 31.99 -20.33
CA GLU A 489 -20.88 32.11 -21.31
C GLU A 489 -20.40 31.82 -22.75
N GLY A 490 -21.06 30.85 -23.40
CA GLY A 490 -20.76 30.43 -24.77
C GLY A 490 -19.46 29.64 -24.90
N TYR A 491 -19.00 28.98 -23.84
CA TYR A 491 -17.83 28.10 -23.87
C TYR A 491 -18.01 26.96 -24.88
N ARG A 492 -16.95 26.65 -25.61
CA ARG A 492 -16.93 25.54 -26.56
C ARG A 492 -15.80 24.58 -26.23
N PHE A 493 -16.16 23.45 -25.60
CA PHE A 493 -15.25 22.42 -25.24
C PHE A 493 -14.45 21.88 -26.43
N GLY A 494 -13.12 21.91 -26.34
CA GLY A 494 -12.18 21.52 -27.40
C GLY A 494 -11.98 22.56 -28.52
N GLU A 495 -12.62 23.74 -28.43
CA GLU A 495 -12.40 24.86 -29.34
C GLU A 495 -11.86 26.11 -28.63
N ASP A 496 -12.13 26.24 -27.33
CA ASP A 496 -11.74 27.37 -26.49
C ASP A 496 -10.75 26.86 -25.40
N THR A 497 -9.51 27.28 -25.44
CA THR A 497 -8.54 26.98 -24.39
C THR A 497 -8.70 27.93 -23.21
N LEU A 498 -8.81 27.40 -22.01
CA LEU A 498 -8.81 28.16 -20.75
C LEU A 498 -7.53 27.96 -20.00
N TYR A 499 -7.07 29.01 -19.33
CA TYR A 499 -5.87 29.03 -18.50
C TYR A 499 -6.23 29.47 -17.10
N VAL A 500 -5.77 28.71 -16.09
CA VAL A 500 -5.90 29.03 -14.66
C VAL A 500 -4.51 29.10 -14.05
N PRO A 501 -3.92 30.29 -13.93
CA PRO A 501 -2.68 30.48 -13.18
C PRO A 501 -2.94 30.36 -11.67
N LEU A 502 -2.05 29.66 -10.95
CA LEU A 502 -2.07 29.53 -9.50
C LEU A 502 -0.71 29.99 -8.93
N ASP A 503 -0.75 30.90 -7.98
CA ASP A 503 0.40 31.38 -7.20
C ASP A 503 0.30 30.75 -5.81
N VAL A 504 1.08 29.71 -5.56
CA VAL A 504 1.01 28.85 -4.35
C VAL A 504 2.11 29.23 -3.37
N THR A 505 3.27 29.65 -3.86
CA THR A 505 4.42 29.99 -3.01
C THR A 505 4.96 31.40 -3.31
N PRO A 506 5.37 32.19 -2.32
CA PRO A 506 6.04 33.47 -2.55
C PRO A 506 7.52 33.32 -2.99
N ARG A 507 7.99 32.09 -3.21
CA ARG A 507 9.42 31.79 -3.47
C ARG A 507 9.79 31.74 -4.94
N SER A 508 8.82 31.44 -5.79
CA SER A 508 9.01 31.29 -7.24
C SER A 508 7.84 31.85 -8.00
N GLY A 509 7.78 31.56 -9.27
CA GLY A 509 6.67 31.88 -10.14
C GLY A 509 6.99 32.88 -11.23
N SER A 510 6.20 32.90 -12.31
CA SER A 510 6.35 33.78 -13.46
C SER A 510 5.06 34.47 -13.84
N LYS A 511 5.20 35.72 -14.31
CA LYS A 511 4.07 36.50 -14.87
C LYS A 511 3.77 36.20 -16.34
N THR A 512 4.60 35.39 -16.98
CA THR A 512 4.42 34.92 -18.35
C THR A 512 4.77 33.43 -18.41
N ALA A 513 4.14 32.69 -19.30
CA ALA A 513 4.38 31.28 -19.41
C ALA A 513 4.78 30.87 -20.83
N VAL A 514 5.76 29.97 -20.88
CA VAL A 514 6.14 29.23 -22.08
C VAL A 514 5.99 27.75 -21.73
N GLU A 515 5.04 27.08 -22.32
CA GLU A 515 4.90 25.64 -22.16
C GLU A 515 6.08 24.94 -22.81
N GLN A 516 6.82 24.19 -22.05
CA GLN A 516 7.96 23.41 -22.51
C GLN A 516 7.84 21.97 -22.05
N ASP A 517 8.17 21.04 -22.93
CA ASP A 517 8.33 19.66 -22.52
C ASP A 517 9.76 19.45 -21.99
N ARG A 518 9.89 18.99 -20.74
CA ARG A 518 11.16 18.53 -20.18
C ARG A 518 11.19 16.99 -20.29
N LYS A 519 11.82 16.51 -21.36
CA LYS A 519 11.86 15.08 -21.65
C LYS A 519 12.75 14.33 -20.65
N PRO A 520 12.24 13.24 -20.03
CA PRO A 520 13.06 12.29 -19.30
C PRO A 520 14.22 11.74 -20.16
N ALA A 521 15.30 11.30 -19.52
CA ALA A 521 16.48 10.87 -20.25
C ALA A 521 16.24 9.67 -21.17
N TYR A 522 15.35 8.76 -20.78
CA TYR A 522 15.01 7.59 -21.59
C TYR A 522 14.25 7.91 -22.89
N GLU A 523 13.59 9.08 -22.96
CA GLU A 523 12.88 9.53 -24.17
C GLU A 523 13.76 10.33 -25.14
N ARG A 524 14.96 10.73 -24.70
CA ARG A 524 15.85 11.57 -25.50
C ARG A 524 16.65 10.76 -26.52
N GLN A 525 16.86 11.33 -27.68
CA GLN A 525 17.67 10.73 -28.75
C GLN A 525 19.03 11.44 -28.86
N GLY A 526 20.11 10.69 -28.73
CA GLY A 526 21.47 11.21 -28.92
C GLY A 526 21.84 12.31 -27.93
N SER A 527 22.13 13.52 -28.42
CA SER A 527 22.56 14.66 -27.63
C SER A 527 21.42 15.67 -27.32
N GLU A 528 20.18 15.26 -27.41
CA GLU A 528 19.05 16.14 -27.06
C GLU A 528 19.16 16.63 -25.62
N SER A 529 18.83 17.92 -25.38
CA SER A 529 18.72 18.46 -24.04
C SER A 529 17.45 18.01 -23.36
N ALA A 530 17.38 18.10 -22.02
CA ALA A 530 16.14 17.76 -21.28
C ALA A 530 14.99 18.72 -21.63
N ALA A 531 15.26 19.99 -21.86
CA ALA A 531 14.24 20.96 -22.28
C ALA A 531 14.13 21.01 -23.81
N SER A 532 12.91 21.15 -24.34
CA SER A 532 12.69 21.41 -25.77
C SER A 532 13.27 22.77 -26.17
N GLU A 533 13.86 22.86 -27.36
CA GLU A 533 14.43 24.13 -27.86
C GLU A 533 13.35 25.17 -28.18
N GLU A 534 12.13 24.71 -28.55
CA GLU A 534 10.98 25.56 -28.87
C GLU A 534 9.82 25.22 -27.97
N GLY A 535 9.41 26.18 -27.11
CA GLY A 535 8.19 26.08 -26.30
C GLY A 535 7.03 26.86 -26.91
N THR A 536 5.80 26.57 -26.48
CA THR A 536 4.60 27.29 -26.87
C THR A 536 4.36 28.47 -25.93
N ILE A 537 4.38 29.68 -26.46
CA ILE A 537 4.13 30.91 -25.69
C ILE A 537 2.63 30.98 -25.33
N VAL A 538 2.30 31.04 -24.05
CA VAL A 538 0.95 31.32 -23.57
C VAL A 538 0.63 32.80 -23.86
N PRO A 539 -0.47 33.11 -24.57
CA PRO A 539 -0.73 34.48 -25.05
C PRO A 539 -1.34 35.39 -23.96
N LEU A 540 -0.99 35.15 -22.71
CA LEU A 540 -1.49 35.84 -21.51
C LEU A 540 -0.35 36.30 -20.63
N THR A 541 -0.61 37.33 -19.81
CA THR A 541 0.26 37.74 -18.72
C THR A 541 -0.53 37.66 -17.41
N PHE A 542 0.15 37.37 -16.32
CA PHE A 542 -0.48 37.20 -15.01
C PHE A 542 -0.19 38.41 -14.11
N GLU A 543 -1.20 38.83 -13.35
CA GLU A 543 -1.03 39.92 -12.39
C GLU A 543 0.02 39.57 -11.34
N ARG A 544 0.05 38.30 -10.89
CA ARG A 544 1.01 37.76 -9.94
C ARG A 544 1.85 36.66 -10.59
N PRO A 545 3.07 36.39 -10.05
CA PRO A 545 3.85 35.27 -10.50
C PRO A 545 3.13 33.95 -10.22
N ALA A 546 2.88 33.14 -11.23
CA ALA A 546 2.25 31.84 -11.09
C ALA A 546 3.30 30.71 -10.96
N ASP A 547 3.06 29.76 -10.08
CA ASP A 547 3.85 28.54 -9.91
C ASP A 547 3.28 27.38 -10.72
N PHE A 548 1.96 27.34 -10.85
CA PHE A 548 1.27 26.34 -11.64
C PHE A 548 0.38 27.01 -12.70
N LEU A 549 0.19 26.28 -13.78
CA LEU A 549 -0.70 26.68 -14.86
C LEU A 549 -1.60 25.50 -15.23
N LEU A 550 -2.88 25.57 -14.89
CA LEU A 550 -3.89 24.66 -15.42
C LEU A 550 -4.26 25.12 -16.83
N VAL A 551 -4.17 24.22 -17.79
CA VAL A 551 -4.54 24.41 -19.20
C VAL A 551 -5.67 23.47 -19.52
N LEU A 552 -6.85 24.01 -19.84
CA LEU A 552 -8.01 23.25 -20.28
C LEU A 552 -8.12 23.35 -21.80
N ASP A 553 -7.65 22.31 -22.48
CA ASP A 553 -7.52 22.25 -23.94
C ASP A 553 -8.18 20.98 -24.49
N GLY A 554 -9.48 20.86 -24.28
CA GLY A 554 -10.27 19.72 -24.72
C GLY A 554 -10.02 18.47 -23.84
N ARG A 555 -10.48 17.33 -24.35
CA ARG A 555 -10.58 16.08 -23.59
C ARG A 555 -9.24 15.47 -23.23
N ASP A 556 -8.31 15.50 -24.19
CA ASP A 556 -7.08 14.70 -24.13
C ASP A 556 -5.81 15.52 -23.87
N ASN A 557 -5.92 16.86 -23.92
CA ASN A 557 -4.77 17.78 -23.78
C ASN A 557 -4.84 18.63 -22.51
N SER A 558 -5.89 18.51 -21.70
CA SER A 558 -6.02 19.28 -20.46
C SER A 558 -5.02 18.81 -19.43
N ARG A 559 -4.32 19.75 -18.79
CA ARG A 559 -3.17 19.44 -17.94
C ARG A 559 -2.86 20.51 -16.92
N VAL A 560 -2.13 20.17 -15.89
CA VAL A 560 -1.45 21.09 -14.97
C VAL A 560 0.04 21.08 -15.26
N LEU A 561 0.61 22.25 -15.44
CA LEU A 561 2.04 22.47 -15.62
C LEU A 561 2.60 23.16 -14.38
N VAL A 562 3.88 22.92 -14.07
CA VAL A 562 4.58 23.57 -12.99
C VAL A 562 5.72 24.45 -13.54
N GLN A 563 5.94 25.62 -12.94
CA GLN A 563 7.09 26.46 -13.25
C GLN A 563 8.39 25.70 -12.93
N GLU A 564 9.36 25.69 -13.83
CA GLU A 564 10.51 24.78 -13.78
C GLU A 564 11.36 24.86 -12.52
N ARG A 565 11.36 26.01 -11.79
CA ARG A 565 12.05 26.08 -10.49
C ARG A 565 11.31 25.33 -9.40
N TYR A 566 9.98 25.22 -9.53
CA TYR A 566 9.12 24.57 -8.55
C TYR A 566 8.76 23.11 -8.95
N GLU A 567 9.51 22.55 -9.91
CA GLU A 567 9.37 21.14 -10.33
C GLU A 567 10.03 20.21 -9.30
N ALA A 568 9.21 19.55 -8.47
CA ALA A 568 9.65 18.67 -7.39
C ALA A 568 10.46 17.46 -7.89
N LEU A 569 10.03 16.83 -8.99
CA LEU A 569 10.72 15.66 -9.56
C LEU A 569 12.16 15.99 -9.94
N ARG A 570 12.39 17.15 -10.56
CA ARG A 570 13.73 17.60 -10.90
C ARG A 570 14.58 17.86 -9.67
N ALA A 571 14.02 18.48 -8.65
CA ALA A 571 14.74 18.79 -7.42
C ALA A 571 15.19 17.53 -6.65
N VAL A 572 14.39 16.47 -6.67
CA VAL A 572 14.64 15.26 -5.87
C VAL A 572 15.31 14.15 -6.68
N TYR A 573 14.90 13.94 -7.93
CA TYR A 573 15.29 12.78 -8.73
C TYR A 573 15.94 13.13 -10.08
N SER A 574 16.47 14.35 -10.25
CA SER A 574 17.04 14.82 -11.53
C SER A 574 18.06 13.88 -12.15
N HIS A 575 18.95 13.28 -11.30
CA HIS A 575 19.99 12.30 -11.73
C HIS A 575 19.40 11.02 -12.34
N LEU A 576 18.31 10.55 -11.74
CA LEU A 576 17.69 9.32 -12.16
C LEU A 576 16.73 9.51 -13.34
N VAL A 577 16.07 10.65 -13.42
CA VAL A 577 15.06 10.94 -14.45
C VAL A 577 15.64 11.71 -15.62
N TYR A 578 16.41 12.74 -15.34
CA TYR A 578 16.91 13.67 -16.37
C TYR A 578 18.41 13.51 -16.69
N ALA A 579 19.12 12.63 -15.99
CA ALA A 579 20.57 12.45 -16.11
C ALA A 579 21.33 13.78 -15.94
N GLU A 580 20.90 14.62 -15.00
CA GLU A 580 21.49 15.92 -14.70
C GLU A 580 21.59 16.16 -13.19
N ASP A 581 22.43 17.09 -12.78
CA ASP A 581 22.45 17.61 -11.41
C ASP A 581 21.69 18.95 -11.37
N ALA A 582 20.47 18.92 -10.81
CA ALA A 582 19.60 20.08 -10.74
C ALA A 582 20.20 21.25 -9.95
N TYR A 583 21.11 20.98 -9.00
CA TYR A 583 21.69 21.98 -8.11
C TYR A 583 22.91 22.70 -8.71
N LEU A 584 23.49 22.15 -9.77
CA LEU A 584 24.59 22.85 -10.49
C LEU A 584 24.10 24.07 -11.28
N ASN A 585 22.89 23.95 -11.86
CA ASN A 585 22.31 25.02 -12.66
C ASN A 585 20.82 25.18 -12.31
N PRO A 586 20.50 25.77 -11.12
CA PRO A 586 19.11 25.96 -10.70
C PRO A 586 18.40 26.93 -11.64
N PRO A 587 17.12 26.69 -11.98
CA PRO A 587 16.32 27.65 -12.74
C PRO A 587 16.20 28.99 -12.01
N ALA A 588 16.00 30.06 -12.75
CA ALA A 588 15.74 31.38 -12.16
C ALA A 588 14.41 31.35 -11.37
N VAL A 589 14.30 32.17 -10.33
CA VAL A 589 13.08 32.26 -9.50
C VAL A 589 11.86 32.71 -10.30
N ASP A 590 12.07 33.46 -11.37
CA ASP A 590 11.09 33.98 -12.32
C ASP A 590 11.16 33.29 -13.70
N ALA A 591 11.71 32.07 -13.75
CA ALA A 591 11.80 31.31 -14.99
C ALA A 591 10.42 31.19 -15.66
N THR A 592 10.38 31.41 -16.98
CA THR A 592 9.14 31.46 -17.75
C THR A 592 8.67 30.10 -18.26
N ALA A 593 9.53 29.07 -18.14
CA ALA A 593 9.21 27.72 -18.56
C ALA A 593 8.24 27.06 -17.58
N PHE A 594 7.17 26.48 -18.10
CA PHE A 594 6.23 25.62 -17.41
C PHE A 594 6.31 24.22 -18.02
N VAL A 595 6.55 23.23 -17.18
CA VAL A 595 6.87 21.86 -17.59
C VAL A 595 5.81 20.86 -17.06
N PRO A 596 5.65 19.68 -17.70
CA PRO A 596 4.79 18.62 -17.20
C PRO A 596 5.17 18.16 -15.78
N ILE A 597 4.15 17.83 -14.99
CA ILE A 597 4.33 17.25 -13.66
C ILE A 597 4.35 15.73 -13.77
N ARG A 598 5.43 15.11 -13.32
CA ARG A 598 5.61 13.66 -13.43
C ARG A 598 5.96 13.01 -12.09
N LEU A 599 5.62 11.73 -11.96
CA LEU A 599 6.11 10.84 -10.89
C LEU A 599 7.14 9.88 -11.49
N MET A 600 8.16 9.54 -10.71
CA MET A 600 9.12 8.51 -11.07
C MET A 600 8.46 7.13 -10.98
N LEU A 601 8.64 6.30 -12.00
CA LEU A 601 8.20 4.91 -12.01
C LEU A 601 9.38 4.01 -11.71
N GLN A 602 9.13 2.91 -11.03
CA GLN A 602 10.08 1.85 -10.68
C GLN A 602 11.37 2.39 -10.03
N VAL A 603 11.79 1.83 -8.95
CA VAL A 603 13.06 2.20 -8.33
C VAL A 603 14.19 1.84 -9.30
N PRO A 604 14.97 2.82 -9.79
CA PRO A 604 16.09 2.53 -10.65
C PRO A 604 17.11 1.75 -9.84
N LEU A 605 17.46 0.59 -10.34
CA LEU A 605 18.54 -0.20 -9.77
C LEU A 605 19.84 0.25 -10.46
N ASN A 606 20.86 0.53 -9.66
CA ASN A 606 22.20 0.73 -10.20
C ASN A 606 22.85 -0.66 -10.41
N PRO A 607 22.84 -1.21 -11.62
CA PRO A 607 23.23 -2.59 -11.88
C PRO A 607 24.75 -2.80 -11.79
N GLY A 608 25.51 -1.72 -11.57
CA GLY A 608 26.96 -1.77 -11.58
C GLY A 608 27.55 -1.66 -12.99
N PRO A 609 28.90 -1.56 -13.10
CA PRO A 609 29.57 -1.23 -14.35
C PRO A 609 29.33 -2.18 -15.53
N GLU A 610 29.04 -3.44 -15.24
CA GLU A 610 28.84 -4.46 -16.27
C GLU A 610 27.47 -4.35 -16.97
N LEU A 611 26.50 -3.73 -16.32
CA LEU A 611 25.13 -3.52 -16.81
C LEU A 611 24.86 -2.05 -17.20
N GLU A 612 25.82 -1.14 -17.05
CA GLU A 612 25.73 0.27 -17.49
C GLU A 612 25.35 0.41 -18.97
N ASN A 613 25.67 -0.60 -19.79
CA ASN A 613 25.36 -0.60 -21.23
C ASN A 613 23.89 -0.95 -21.54
N PHE A 614 23.10 -1.38 -20.56
CA PHE A 614 21.69 -1.73 -20.76
C PHE A 614 20.75 -0.54 -20.59
N GLY A 615 21.23 0.63 -20.17
CA GLY A 615 20.43 1.85 -20.05
C GLY A 615 19.41 1.85 -18.92
N TYR A 616 19.61 1.01 -17.89
CA TYR A 616 18.68 0.86 -16.76
C TYR A 616 18.95 1.79 -15.58
N ASP A 617 19.94 2.67 -15.70
CA ASP A 617 20.24 3.66 -14.67
C ASP A 617 19.20 4.79 -14.61
N ILE A 618 18.32 4.86 -15.62
CA ILE A 618 17.37 5.94 -15.81
C ILE A 618 15.97 5.43 -15.52
N ALA A 619 15.28 6.06 -14.60
CA ALA A 619 13.90 5.76 -14.27
C ALA A 619 12.92 6.28 -15.32
N GLU A 620 11.90 5.50 -15.59
CA GLU A 620 10.74 5.94 -16.36
C GLU A 620 9.85 6.88 -15.52
N THR A 621 8.95 7.59 -16.18
CA THR A 621 8.04 8.51 -15.52
C THR A 621 6.60 8.30 -15.95
N PHE A 622 5.70 8.75 -15.09
CA PHE A 622 4.26 8.83 -15.33
C PHE A 622 3.84 10.29 -15.27
N ASP A 623 3.22 10.80 -16.35
CA ASP A 623 2.72 12.17 -16.40
C ASP A 623 1.45 12.28 -15.54
N THR A 624 1.61 12.73 -14.31
CA THR A 624 0.52 12.95 -13.37
C THR A 624 -0.11 14.33 -13.51
N GLY A 625 0.49 15.24 -14.29
CA GLY A 625 -0.07 16.53 -14.63
C GLY A 625 -1.19 16.46 -15.67
N LEU A 626 -1.26 15.38 -16.46
CA LEU A 626 -2.31 15.18 -17.45
C LEU A 626 -3.65 14.91 -16.76
N LEU A 627 -4.71 15.66 -17.15
CA LEU A 627 -6.02 15.58 -16.54
C LEU A 627 -6.95 14.66 -17.33
N ARG A 628 -7.69 13.82 -16.60
CA ARG A 628 -8.65 12.88 -17.17
C ARG A 628 -10.07 13.46 -17.17
N TYR A 629 -10.68 13.52 -18.36
CA TYR A 629 -12.08 13.89 -18.52
C TYR A 629 -12.99 12.72 -18.14
N GLY A 630 -14.00 12.97 -17.30
CA GLY A 630 -14.97 11.94 -16.91
C GLY A 630 -16.00 12.44 -15.92
N ASN A 631 -16.69 11.51 -15.29
CA ASN A 631 -17.64 11.76 -14.22
C ASN A 631 -17.12 11.12 -12.93
N GLY A 632 -16.85 11.92 -11.92
CA GLY A 632 -16.28 11.49 -10.64
C GLY A 632 -17.32 11.11 -9.58
N ASN A 633 -18.62 11.08 -9.90
CA ASN A 633 -19.68 10.73 -8.94
C ASN A 633 -19.89 9.23 -8.83
N PRO A 634 -19.62 8.61 -7.66
CA PRO A 634 -19.78 7.17 -7.48
C PRO A 634 -21.20 6.64 -7.72
N SER A 635 -22.20 7.51 -7.68
CA SER A 635 -23.61 7.15 -7.97
C SER A 635 -23.95 7.21 -9.46
N SER A 636 -23.05 7.69 -10.31
CA SER A 636 -23.26 7.79 -11.75
C SER A 636 -22.99 6.46 -12.44
N PRO A 637 -23.79 6.06 -13.45
CA PRO A 637 -23.46 4.90 -14.28
C PRO A 637 -22.18 5.09 -15.12
N ASP A 638 -21.76 6.34 -15.34
CA ASP A 638 -20.56 6.72 -16.07
C ASP A 638 -19.38 7.05 -15.12
N TYR A 639 -19.45 6.57 -13.89
CA TYR A 639 -18.44 6.82 -12.86
C TYR A 639 -17.04 6.40 -13.31
N ASP A 640 -16.11 7.34 -13.16
CA ASP A 640 -14.67 7.11 -13.30
C ASP A 640 -13.95 7.74 -12.10
N SER A 641 -13.41 6.92 -11.22
CA SER A 641 -12.71 7.39 -10.01
C SER A 641 -11.50 8.27 -10.31
N LEU A 642 -10.92 8.15 -11.51
CA LEU A 642 -9.79 8.96 -11.97
C LEU A 642 -10.20 10.25 -12.71
N ALA A 643 -11.50 10.54 -12.86
CA ALA A 643 -11.93 11.76 -13.52
C ALA A 643 -11.41 12.99 -12.76
N ASP A 644 -10.66 13.85 -13.43
CA ASP A 644 -10.14 15.10 -12.87
C ASP A 644 -11.04 16.29 -13.23
N PHE A 645 -11.76 16.22 -14.37
CA PHE A 645 -12.66 17.29 -14.79
C PHE A 645 -13.85 16.81 -15.61
N CYS A 646 -14.92 17.58 -15.52
CA CYS A 646 -16.16 17.40 -16.27
C CYS A 646 -16.61 18.73 -16.89
N VAL A 647 -17.34 18.68 -18.03
CA VAL A 647 -17.88 19.84 -18.70
C VAL A 647 -19.37 19.67 -18.94
N ASN A 648 -20.18 20.62 -18.49
CA ASN A 648 -21.61 20.66 -18.73
C ASN A 648 -22.04 22.05 -19.27
N GLY A 649 -22.21 22.17 -20.59
CA GLY A 649 -22.55 23.45 -21.24
C GLY A 649 -21.46 24.49 -21.07
N ASP A 650 -21.78 25.56 -20.36
CA ASP A 650 -20.88 26.69 -20.08
C ASP A 650 -20.05 26.50 -18.80
N ASP A 651 -20.27 25.39 -18.10
CA ASP A 651 -19.64 25.08 -16.80
C ASP A 651 -18.61 23.96 -16.89
N ILE A 652 -17.52 24.14 -16.18
CA ILE A 652 -16.42 23.18 -16.07
C ILE A 652 -16.11 23.00 -14.60
N GLU A 653 -16.13 21.77 -14.13
CA GLU A 653 -15.64 21.38 -12.81
C GLU A 653 -14.28 20.71 -12.92
N ILE A 654 -13.38 21.02 -12.04
CA ILE A 654 -12.02 20.46 -12.00
C ILE A 654 -11.64 20.16 -10.56
N ARG A 655 -11.07 19.01 -10.27
CA ARG A 655 -10.44 18.71 -8.99
C ARG A 655 -8.94 18.50 -9.14
N LEU A 656 -8.17 19.13 -8.29
CA LEU A 656 -6.71 19.10 -8.29
C LEU A 656 -6.22 18.45 -6.99
N PRO A 657 -5.51 17.31 -7.04
CA PRO A 657 -4.92 16.72 -5.86
C PRO A 657 -3.95 17.68 -5.16
N TRP A 658 -3.92 17.67 -3.83
CA TRP A 658 -3.05 18.57 -3.08
C TRP A 658 -1.57 18.39 -3.41
N LEU A 659 -1.10 17.13 -3.50
CA LEU A 659 0.29 16.85 -3.82
C LEU A 659 0.68 17.31 -5.24
N LEU A 660 -0.27 17.35 -6.19
CA LEU A 660 -0.04 17.88 -7.54
C LEU A 660 0.31 19.37 -7.53
N LEU A 661 -0.10 20.08 -6.49
CA LEU A 661 0.19 21.50 -6.24
C LEU A 661 1.29 21.72 -5.22
N ASN A 662 2.15 20.72 -4.99
CA ASN A 662 3.27 20.73 -4.04
C ASN A 662 2.87 20.99 -2.57
N PHE A 663 1.66 20.60 -2.15
CA PHE A 663 1.34 20.55 -0.73
C PHE A 663 1.96 19.29 -0.14
N SER A 664 2.81 19.46 0.85
CA SER A 664 3.39 18.35 1.61
C SER A 664 2.45 17.87 2.72
N ASN A 665 1.63 18.78 3.24
CA ASN A 665 0.66 18.56 4.30
C ASN A 665 -0.49 19.58 4.21
N PRO A 666 -1.58 19.27 3.46
CA PRO A 666 -2.70 20.19 3.35
C PRO A 666 -3.51 20.32 4.64
N SER A 667 -3.42 19.35 5.57
CA SER A 667 -4.14 19.42 6.84
C SER A 667 -3.71 20.61 7.72
N GLU A 668 -2.48 21.11 7.51
CA GLU A 668 -1.91 22.31 8.17
C GLU A 668 -1.54 23.40 7.15
N MET A 669 -1.93 23.26 5.88
CA MET A 669 -1.62 24.18 4.77
C MET A 669 -0.12 24.41 4.61
N MET A 670 0.66 23.31 4.58
CA MET A 670 2.09 23.31 4.33
C MET A 670 2.37 23.00 2.86
N VAL A 671 3.21 23.82 2.24
CA VAL A 671 3.69 23.64 0.86
C VAL A 671 5.20 23.54 0.85
N HIS A 672 5.74 23.04 -0.28
CA HIS A 672 7.19 23.02 -0.44
C HIS A 672 7.75 24.45 -0.46
N ASP A 673 8.88 24.66 0.22
CA ASP A 673 9.71 25.86 0.10
C ASP A 673 10.65 25.72 -1.13
N ASP A 674 11.50 26.68 -1.38
CA ASP A 674 12.44 26.68 -2.50
C ASP A 674 13.49 25.56 -2.35
N TYR A 675 13.43 24.56 -3.20
CA TYR A 675 14.32 23.39 -3.18
C TYR A 675 15.81 23.75 -3.27
N TYR A 676 16.15 24.78 -4.01
CA TYR A 676 17.54 25.16 -4.30
C TYR A 676 18.17 25.99 -3.20
N LEU A 677 17.37 26.61 -2.34
CA LEU A 677 17.84 27.26 -1.13
C LEU A 677 18.18 26.28 0.00
N HIS A 678 17.48 25.14 0.03
CA HIS A 678 17.56 24.16 1.12
C HIS A 678 18.21 22.83 0.72
N TYR A 679 18.56 22.66 -0.56
CA TYR A 679 19.13 21.43 -1.12
C TYR A 679 18.23 20.21 -0.91
N GLY A 680 16.92 20.38 -1.08
CA GLY A 680 15.93 19.34 -0.92
C GLY A 680 14.54 19.91 -0.65
N VAL A 681 13.63 19.05 -0.25
CA VAL A 681 12.27 19.43 0.13
C VAL A 681 12.26 19.90 1.58
N GLU A 682 11.89 21.14 1.77
CA GLU A 682 11.57 21.75 3.06
C GLU A 682 10.15 22.31 2.94
N GLU A 683 9.53 22.62 4.06
CA GLU A 683 8.13 23.04 4.13
C GLU A 683 7.99 24.47 4.59
N MET A 684 6.96 25.14 4.10
CA MET A 684 6.55 26.44 4.58
C MET A 684 5.04 26.54 4.72
N PRO A 685 4.53 27.22 5.77
CA PRO A 685 3.09 27.44 5.94
C PRO A 685 2.59 28.53 4.99
N ILE A 686 1.34 28.35 4.52
CA ILE A 686 0.60 29.36 3.78
C ILE A 686 -0.80 29.57 4.40
N GLU A 687 -1.37 30.73 4.16
CA GLU A 687 -2.75 31.07 4.60
C GLU A 687 -3.75 31.07 3.43
N GLY A 688 -3.29 30.82 2.23
CA GLY A 688 -4.08 30.79 1.00
C GLY A 688 -3.19 30.94 -0.23
N ILE A 689 -3.81 30.86 -1.37
CA ILE A 689 -3.18 30.95 -2.69
C ILE A 689 -3.84 32.06 -3.52
N TYR A 690 -3.22 32.46 -4.64
CA TYR A 690 -3.89 33.32 -5.59
C TYR A 690 -4.25 32.53 -6.85
N VAL A 691 -5.45 32.72 -7.33
CA VAL A 691 -5.97 32.02 -8.51
C VAL A 691 -6.55 33.03 -9.51
N GLY A 692 -6.35 32.77 -10.78
CA GLY A 692 -6.91 33.55 -11.87
C GLY A 692 -7.54 32.62 -12.90
N ALA A 693 -8.32 33.17 -13.82
CA ALA A 693 -8.83 32.42 -14.96
C ALA A 693 -9.04 33.30 -16.18
N ALA A 694 -8.66 32.84 -17.36
CA ALA A 694 -8.90 33.53 -18.60
C ALA A 694 -8.99 32.56 -19.79
N SER A 695 -9.66 32.99 -20.87
CA SER A 695 -9.63 32.27 -22.14
C SER A 695 -8.51 32.84 -23.03
N GLU A 696 -7.96 32.00 -23.91
CA GLU A 696 -7.08 32.49 -24.99
C GLU A 696 -7.73 33.57 -25.85
N LYS A 697 -9.07 33.57 -25.95
CA LYS A 697 -9.89 34.53 -26.69
C LYS A 697 -10.29 35.77 -25.88
N SER A 698 -9.91 35.87 -24.60
CA SER A 698 -10.16 37.03 -23.76
C SER A 698 -9.60 38.32 -24.40
N VAL A 699 -10.38 39.40 -24.27
CA VAL A 699 -9.97 40.73 -24.76
C VAL A 699 -8.81 41.27 -23.94
N ARG A 700 -8.89 41.11 -22.62
CA ARG A 700 -7.78 41.43 -21.70
C ARG A 700 -6.79 40.27 -21.68
N LYS A 701 -5.51 40.60 -21.93
CA LYS A 701 -4.43 39.64 -21.87
C LYS A 701 -3.74 39.59 -20.50
N ASP A 702 -4.09 40.51 -19.61
CA ASP A 702 -3.63 40.56 -18.24
C ASP A 702 -4.65 39.88 -17.33
N VAL A 703 -4.29 38.68 -16.82
CA VAL A 703 -5.15 37.84 -15.99
C VAL A 703 -5.11 38.36 -14.58
N GLN A 704 -6.25 38.77 -14.03
CA GLN A 704 -6.36 39.11 -12.62
C GLN A 704 -6.31 37.86 -11.77
N MET A 705 -5.61 37.94 -10.64
CA MET A 705 -5.49 36.85 -9.69
C MET A 705 -6.00 37.30 -8.32
N ALA A 706 -7.03 36.62 -7.82
CA ALA A 706 -7.64 36.91 -6.54
C ALA A 706 -7.14 35.95 -5.46
N TYR A 707 -7.10 36.44 -4.22
CA TYR A 707 -6.72 35.64 -3.08
C TYR A 707 -7.83 34.67 -2.68
N LEU A 708 -7.51 33.41 -2.60
CA LEU A 708 -8.32 32.31 -2.09
C LEU A 708 -7.77 31.93 -0.71
N PRO A 709 -8.44 32.29 0.40
CA PRO A 709 -8.01 31.88 1.73
C PRO A 709 -8.21 30.38 1.90
N LEU A 710 -7.21 29.71 2.45
CA LEU A 710 -7.24 28.28 2.76
C LEU A 710 -7.04 28.10 4.27
N LYS A 711 -7.69 27.09 4.82
CA LYS A 711 -7.58 26.75 6.22
C LYS A 711 -7.48 25.23 6.38
N GLY A 712 -6.43 24.79 7.05
CA GLY A 712 -6.25 23.39 7.39
C GLY A 712 -7.27 22.90 8.43
N TRP A 713 -7.53 21.59 8.38
CA TRP A 713 -8.43 20.88 9.31
C TRP A 713 -7.68 20.23 10.50
N GLY A 714 -6.33 20.29 10.48
CA GLY A 714 -5.49 19.71 11.52
C GLY A 714 -5.55 18.19 11.55
N SER A 715 -5.54 17.61 12.76
CA SER A 715 -5.52 16.16 12.97
C SER A 715 -6.91 15.51 13.03
N GLN A 716 -7.95 16.18 12.53
CA GLN A 716 -9.31 15.67 12.56
C GLN A 716 -9.93 15.72 11.15
N PRO A 717 -9.49 14.85 10.22
CA PRO A 717 -10.11 14.78 8.91
C PRO A 717 -11.55 14.30 9.03
N THR A 718 -12.36 14.66 8.05
CA THR A 718 -13.71 14.12 7.90
C THR A 718 -13.75 13.13 6.77
N PHE A 719 -14.47 12.02 6.96
CA PHE A 719 -14.57 10.96 5.96
C PHE A 719 -15.87 10.17 6.12
N HIS A 720 -16.21 9.44 5.08
CA HIS A 720 -17.27 8.42 5.09
C HIS A 720 -16.83 7.17 4.34
N GLU A 721 -17.40 6.04 4.72
CA GLU A 721 -17.09 4.75 4.11
C GLU A 721 -17.93 4.52 2.85
N ARG A 722 -17.29 3.95 1.83
CA ARG A 722 -17.97 3.51 0.61
C ARG A 722 -17.35 2.21 0.09
N LEU A 723 -18.18 1.22 -0.21
CA LEU A 723 -17.74 0.00 -0.89
C LEU A 723 -17.45 0.29 -2.37
N ARG A 724 -16.27 -0.09 -2.82
CA ARG A 724 -15.83 0.05 -4.21
C ARG A 724 -16.42 -1.03 -5.12
N GLU A 725 -16.31 -0.86 -6.42
CA GLU A 725 -16.75 -1.84 -7.42
C GLU A 725 -16.08 -3.22 -7.21
N GLY A 726 -14.85 -3.24 -6.72
CA GLY A 726 -14.10 -4.45 -6.36
C GLY A 726 -14.83 -5.36 -5.38
N TYR A 727 -15.52 -4.79 -4.38
CA TYR A 727 -16.35 -5.54 -3.45
C TYR A 727 -17.45 -6.33 -4.18
N TYR A 728 -18.19 -5.68 -5.04
CA TYR A 728 -19.31 -6.30 -5.76
C TYR A 728 -18.84 -7.29 -6.83
N ALA A 729 -17.70 -7.03 -7.44
CA ALA A 729 -17.09 -7.95 -8.41
C ALA A 729 -16.66 -9.26 -7.74
N LEU A 730 -15.99 -9.17 -6.59
CA LEU A 730 -15.59 -10.34 -5.80
C LEU A 730 -16.81 -11.06 -5.19
N GLN A 731 -17.84 -10.32 -4.76
CA GLN A 731 -19.08 -10.91 -4.28
C GLN A 731 -19.70 -11.81 -5.35
N ARG A 732 -19.86 -11.32 -6.58
CA ARG A 732 -20.35 -12.13 -7.70
C ARG A 732 -19.48 -13.36 -7.93
N LEU A 733 -18.16 -13.19 -7.93
CA LEU A 733 -17.20 -14.27 -8.19
C LEU A 733 -17.26 -15.38 -7.13
N TRP A 734 -17.38 -15.00 -5.86
CA TRP A 734 -17.26 -15.95 -4.73
C TRP A 734 -18.60 -16.55 -4.26
N THR A 735 -19.73 -15.92 -4.60
CA THR A 735 -21.06 -16.38 -4.17
C THR A 735 -21.94 -16.94 -5.28
N GLU A 736 -21.68 -16.56 -6.54
CA GLU A 736 -22.39 -17.15 -7.68
C GLU A 736 -21.77 -18.50 -8.07
N PRO A 737 -22.59 -19.56 -8.29
CA PRO A 737 -22.12 -20.92 -8.53
C PRO A 737 -21.47 -21.12 -9.92
#